data_fbc327f758b1396ad4651401210c8740
#
_entry.id   fbc327f758b1396ad4651401210c8740
#
_cell.length_a   1.000
_cell.length_b   1.000
_cell.length_c   1.000
_cell.angle_alpha   90.00
_cell.angle_beta   90.00
_cell.angle_gamma   90.00
#
_symmetry.space_group_name_H-M   'P 1'
#
loop_
_entity.id
_entity.type
_entity.pdbx_description
1 polymer ?
#
loop_
_entity_poly.entity_id
_entity_poly.type
_entity_poly.pdbx_seq_one_letter_code
_entity_poly.pdbx_strand_id
1 'polypeptide(L)'
;MTTVAAGRYALLFDGSTVEIRAARPADAGAVRQMHELMSPDNVYLRFFSLSPLAPDREAARLCRPADSDHAALLAWLDDHLVGVASYEPTARPGVAEIAFAVADEMHGRGIATLLLEHLVSLARQRHLTAFAAETLPENLAMQRVFAAAGLPVERRYADGVVELSMPLPAHDDAQLDRYLDAVARRGSRADVASLHHLLQPGSVAVIGAGRRRGSVGREILHNIVAGGFPGPVYAVNPRGRSMEGLACLSSAEDLPAGVDLAVIALPPADVAAVAAQCGRRGVHSLVVITAGLGAGGADLLAICRRYGMRLVGPNCFGIAVPHSRLNATFGTGIPMAGSAGLVVQSGGIGIALLEHLQRLGIGLSSFASVGDKFDVSSNDMLCWWEQDERTRLAVLYLESFGNPRGFALTARRVGRQLPVLTVIGGRSPSGQRAAASHTAAAATSLVTQEALFAQAGIIATRGLSELTDIAAYLSCQPLPAGDRIAIVSNAGGAGVLAADACADVGLTVATLDAATRRRLTRLLPRGAAVAGPVDTTATVTGATFRSALEIAGDDAGVDVVLAIVVPTAIADLRVAISAAEPGKPLAAVLLGQAAAADVLGAADGADSAPGAASADSARGAVSADSARGAAVGPALRRIPVYAYPENAVHAIARAVRYREWRDSNHGHVAELAGIDIARARTLVAAFLAACHEGGWLRPEEAAQLLDSYQIPFAASRFVTDADAAVAAAAELGGHVVLKAVADGLVHKTDAGGVRLDLRSAGEVAAAYAGFAASFGDKLRTVQVQPMVPGGVEMMIGLAEDPVFGPLVVVGLGGVATEVLGDHRARLAPLTDADARQMIGDLRSAPLLAGFRGGAPVDMQALEQVLLRVSRLAEDLPEVAELDLNPVIALPGGAVAVDVRIRISPAEPRDPFVRQLR
;
A
#
# COMPACT_ATOMS: atom_id res chain seq x y z
N MET A 1 -20.14 9.32 23.71
CA MET A 1 -20.33 10.59 22.97
C MET A 1 -19.05 10.84 22.18
N THR A 2 -18.97 10.29 20.98
CA THR A 2 -17.75 10.28 20.16
C THR A 2 -17.58 11.62 19.47
N THR A 3 -16.46 12.21 19.63
CA THR A 3 -16.01 13.55 19.24
C THR A 3 -15.98 13.72 17.70
N VAL A 4 -17.04 14.23 17.09
CA VAL A 4 -16.98 14.88 15.76
C VAL A 4 -16.55 16.35 15.94
N ALA A 5 -15.61 16.64 16.81
CA ALA A 5 -15.29 18.00 17.23
C ALA A 5 -14.15 18.67 16.45
N ALA A 6 -13.37 17.94 15.67
CA ALA A 6 -12.33 18.50 14.80
C ALA A 6 -12.77 18.41 13.34
N GLY A 7 -12.64 19.49 12.57
CA GLY A 7 -12.89 19.50 11.14
C GLY A 7 -11.97 18.50 10.41
N ARG A 8 -12.50 17.81 9.41
CA ARG A 8 -11.75 16.89 8.54
C ARG A 8 -11.48 17.58 7.21
N TYR A 9 -10.24 17.56 6.77
CA TYR A 9 -9.87 18.12 5.47
C TYR A 9 -9.90 17.01 4.40
N ALA A 10 -10.45 17.31 3.24
CA ALA A 10 -10.53 16.40 2.11
C ALA A 10 -10.33 17.12 0.78
N LEU A 11 -9.99 16.39 -0.27
CA LEU A 11 -9.79 16.92 -1.61
C LEU A 11 -11.07 16.85 -2.45
N LEU A 12 -11.37 17.90 -3.16
CA LEU A 12 -12.38 17.97 -4.21
C LEU A 12 -11.84 17.40 -5.54
N PHE A 13 -12.70 17.23 -6.53
CA PHE A 13 -12.29 16.66 -7.83
C PHE A 13 -11.26 17.50 -8.60
N ASP A 14 -11.20 18.78 -8.35
CA ASP A 14 -10.22 19.70 -8.92
C ASP A 14 -8.92 19.81 -8.10
N GLY A 15 -8.82 19.03 -7.03
CA GLY A 15 -7.67 19.01 -6.14
C GLY A 15 -7.66 20.07 -5.06
N SER A 16 -8.68 20.93 -4.98
CA SER A 16 -8.80 21.93 -3.90
C SER A 16 -9.17 21.27 -2.58
N THR A 17 -8.67 21.82 -1.47
CA THR A 17 -8.89 21.30 -0.12
C THR A 17 -10.11 21.94 0.51
N VAL A 18 -11.01 21.12 1.06
CA VAL A 18 -12.21 21.55 1.78
C VAL A 18 -12.21 20.99 3.20
N GLU A 19 -12.63 21.79 4.17
CA GLU A 19 -12.89 21.34 5.54
C GLU A 19 -14.34 20.85 5.66
N ILE A 20 -14.54 19.64 6.18
CA ILE A 20 -15.86 19.08 6.49
C ILE A 20 -15.97 18.89 8.00
N ARG A 21 -17.02 19.48 8.59
CA ARG A 21 -17.29 19.35 10.01
C ARG A 21 -18.78 19.36 10.32
N ALA A 22 -19.13 18.92 11.51
CA ALA A 22 -20.51 19.00 11.99
C ALA A 22 -20.94 20.48 12.15
N ALA A 23 -22.19 20.77 11.83
CA ALA A 23 -22.80 22.06 12.06
C ALA A 23 -22.90 22.36 13.57
N ARG A 24 -22.70 23.61 13.93
CA ARG A 24 -22.78 24.12 15.29
C ARG A 24 -23.76 25.30 15.35
N PRO A 25 -24.37 25.58 16.50
CA PRO A 25 -25.27 26.74 16.62
C PRO A 25 -24.63 28.07 16.17
N ALA A 26 -23.33 28.24 16.34
CA ALA A 26 -22.58 29.41 15.88
C ALA A 26 -22.53 29.58 14.36
N ASP A 27 -22.78 28.53 13.61
CA ASP A 27 -22.71 28.53 12.14
C ASP A 27 -24.00 29.00 11.47
N ALA A 28 -25.07 29.22 12.23
CA ALA A 28 -26.38 29.60 11.71
C ALA A 28 -26.33 30.84 10.80
N GLY A 29 -25.48 31.82 11.13
CA GLY A 29 -25.27 32.99 10.30
C GLY A 29 -24.70 32.70 8.92
N ALA A 30 -23.70 31.83 8.84
CA ALA A 30 -23.06 31.39 7.59
C ALA A 30 -24.01 30.52 6.75
N VAL A 31 -24.74 29.60 7.39
CA VAL A 31 -25.75 28.79 6.72
C VAL A 31 -26.86 29.65 6.12
N ARG A 32 -27.38 30.63 6.86
CA ARG A 32 -28.34 31.59 6.36
C ARG A 32 -27.80 32.35 5.16
N GLN A 33 -26.59 32.91 5.27
CA GLN A 33 -25.94 33.69 4.20
C GLN A 33 -25.77 32.84 2.94
N MET A 34 -25.35 31.59 3.05
CA MET A 34 -25.22 30.68 1.90
C MET A 34 -26.59 30.49 1.20
N HIS A 35 -27.67 30.25 1.95
CA HIS A 35 -28.99 30.09 1.37
C HIS A 35 -29.54 31.39 0.73
N GLU A 36 -29.24 32.54 1.30
CA GLU A 36 -29.63 33.85 0.74
C GLU A 36 -28.91 34.14 -0.60
N LEU A 37 -27.71 33.62 -0.79
CA LEU A 37 -26.90 33.80 -2.00
C LEU A 37 -27.21 32.78 -3.11
N MET A 38 -28.01 31.72 -2.82
CA MET A 38 -28.40 30.76 -3.82
C MET A 38 -29.28 31.37 -4.93
N SER A 39 -29.04 30.95 -6.17
CA SER A 39 -29.88 31.32 -7.30
C SER A 39 -31.32 30.82 -7.13
N PRO A 40 -32.33 31.48 -7.73
CA PRO A 40 -33.72 31.00 -7.69
C PRO A 40 -33.86 29.55 -8.16
N ASP A 41 -33.12 29.13 -9.18
CA ASP A 41 -33.13 27.79 -9.70
C ASP A 41 -32.62 26.79 -8.65
N ASN A 42 -31.50 27.08 -7.97
CA ASN A 42 -30.94 26.23 -6.92
C ASN A 42 -31.89 26.17 -5.71
N VAL A 43 -32.53 27.29 -5.31
CA VAL A 43 -33.58 27.31 -4.27
C VAL A 43 -34.74 26.41 -4.66
N TYR A 44 -35.25 26.51 -5.90
CA TYR A 44 -36.33 25.67 -6.40
C TYR A 44 -35.99 24.18 -6.39
N LEU A 45 -34.79 23.82 -6.89
CA LEU A 45 -34.33 22.45 -6.91
C LEU A 45 -34.15 21.85 -5.52
N ARG A 46 -33.90 22.68 -4.50
CA ARG A 46 -33.70 22.24 -3.12
C ARG A 46 -35.01 22.19 -2.30
N PHE A 47 -35.89 23.18 -2.46
CA PHE A 47 -37.05 23.34 -1.58
C PHE A 47 -38.39 23.07 -2.28
N PHE A 48 -38.37 22.74 -3.56
CA PHE A 48 -39.55 22.52 -4.42
C PHE A 48 -40.53 23.73 -4.43
N SER A 49 -40.04 24.91 -4.07
CA SER A 49 -40.82 26.12 -3.96
C SER A 49 -39.94 27.32 -4.23
N LEU A 50 -40.49 28.34 -4.91
CA LEU A 50 -39.86 29.63 -5.08
C LEU A 50 -40.18 30.58 -3.90
N SER A 51 -41.04 30.13 -2.95
CA SER A 51 -41.31 30.94 -1.75
C SER A 51 -40.02 30.98 -0.92
N PRO A 52 -39.57 32.15 -0.45
CA PRO A 52 -38.45 32.21 0.45
C PRO A 52 -38.84 31.49 1.74
N LEU A 53 -38.52 30.22 1.83
CA LEU A 53 -38.42 29.52 3.10
C LEU A 53 -37.54 30.40 3.98
N ALA A 54 -38.05 30.82 5.15
CA ALA A 54 -37.31 31.72 6.01
C ALA A 54 -35.90 31.14 6.24
N PRO A 55 -34.83 31.66 5.64
CA PRO A 55 -33.47 31.13 5.75
C PRO A 55 -33.05 30.94 7.20
N ASP A 56 -33.61 31.73 8.10
CA ASP A 56 -33.44 31.63 9.55
C ASP A 56 -33.95 30.32 10.14
N ARG A 57 -35.11 29.82 9.67
CA ARG A 57 -35.67 28.53 10.15
C ARG A 57 -34.82 27.34 9.70
N GLU A 58 -34.38 27.36 8.46
CA GLU A 58 -33.51 26.31 7.91
C GLU A 58 -32.14 26.32 8.59
N ALA A 59 -31.53 27.47 8.77
CA ALA A 59 -30.30 27.63 9.51
C ALA A 59 -30.41 27.11 10.95
N ALA A 60 -31.51 27.48 11.65
CA ALA A 60 -31.76 26.99 13.00
C ALA A 60 -31.96 25.45 13.05
N ARG A 61 -32.64 24.89 12.05
CA ARG A 61 -32.84 23.43 11.91
C ARG A 61 -31.53 22.68 11.70
N LEU A 62 -30.69 23.14 10.75
CA LEU A 62 -29.41 22.51 10.40
C LEU A 62 -28.37 22.66 11.49
N CYS A 63 -28.38 23.79 12.21
CA CYS A 63 -27.37 24.09 13.23
C CYS A 63 -27.80 23.68 14.66
N ARG A 64 -28.93 22.95 14.82
CA ARG A 64 -29.28 22.35 16.10
C ARG A 64 -28.24 21.33 16.54
N PRO A 65 -28.03 21.09 17.83
CA PRO A 65 -27.12 20.05 18.28
C PRO A 65 -27.44 18.69 17.64
N ALA A 66 -26.40 17.97 17.19
CA ALA A 66 -26.57 16.63 16.64
C ALA A 66 -27.04 15.66 17.72
N ASP A 67 -28.05 14.85 17.41
CA ASP A 67 -28.59 13.79 18.25
C ASP A 67 -28.51 12.42 17.55
N SER A 68 -29.19 11.37 18.08
CA SER A 68 -29.21 10.04 17.46
C SER A 68 -29.80 10.05 16.05
N ASP A 69 -30.74 10.94 15.80
CA ASP A 69 -31.64 10.91 14.65
C ASP A 69 -31.39 12.04 13.65
N HIS A 70 -30.59 13.04 14.03
CA HIS A 70 -30.24 14.19 13.18
C HIS A 70 -28.74 14.42 13.11
N ALA A 71 -28.23 14.71 11.90
CA ALA A 71 -26.92 15.30 11.72
C ALA A 71 -26.88 16.23 10.53
N ALA A 72 -26.09 17.30 10.64
CA ALA A 72 -25.78 18.20 9.55
C ALA A 72 -24.25 18.37 9.45
N LEU A 73 -23.74 18.30 8.23
CA LEU A 73 -22.32 18.50 7.87
C LEU A 73 -22.19 19.75 7.02
N LEU A 74 -21.17 20.54 7.29
CA LEU A 74 -20.82 21.76 6.59
C LEU A 74 -19.49 21.58 5.86
N ALA A 75 -19.42 22.02 4.61
CA ALA A 75 -18.21 22.06 3.81
C ALA A 75 -17.73 23.53 3.69
N TRP A 76 -16.49 23.78 4.12
CA TRP A 76 -15.88 25.09 4.15
C TRP A 76 -14.67 25.15 3.21
N LEU A 77 -14.61 26.21 2.39
CA LEU A 77 -13.47 26.51 1.52
C LEU A 77 -13.03 27.96 1.82
N ASP A 78 -11.78 28.17 2.23
CA ASP A 78 -11.22 29.48 2.52
C ASP A 78 -12.11 30.35 3.44
N ASP A 79 -12.56 29.78 4.56
CA ASP A 79 -13.49 30.45 5.50
C ASP A 79 -14.89 30.76 4.93
N HIS A 80 -15.24 30.28 3.72
CA HIS A 80 -16.57 30.42 3.12
C HIS A 80 -17.32 29.09 3.17
N LEU A 81 -18.58 29.11 3.61
CA LEU A 81 -19.45 27.95 3.58
C LEU A 81 -19.90 27.68 2.14
N VAL A 82 -19.51 26.53 1.59
CA VAL A 82 -19.75 26.17 0.19
C VAL A 82 -20.72 25.01 0.00
N GLY A 83 -21.07 24.31 1.09
CA GLY A 83 -22.01 23.21 1.00
C GLY A 83 -22.53 22.75 2.36
N VAL A 84 -23.75 22.24 2.36
CA VAL A 84 -24.43 21.65 3.53
C VAL A 84 -25.04 20.33 3.13
N ALA A 85 -24.95 19.33 3.99
CA ALA A 85 -25.72 18.10 3.88
C ALA A 85 -26.27 17.71 5.25
N SER A 86 -27.48 17.19 5.28
CA SER A 86 -28.12 16.73 6.52
C SER A 86 -28.89 15.44 6.31
N TYR A 87 -29.10 14.71 7.37
CA TYR A 87 -30.14 13.67 7.43
C TYR A 87 -31.07 13.91 8.62
N GLU A 88 -32.34 13.52 8.44
CA GLU A 88 -33.45 13.63 9.41
C GLU A 88 -34.14 12.27 9.52
N PRO A 89 -34.73 11.93 10.68
CA PRO A 89 -35.47 10.70 10.84
C PRO A 89 -36.72 10.69 9.96
N THR A 90 -37.08 9.50 9.47
CA THR A 90 -38.38 9.28 8.80
C THR A 90 -39.33 8.51 9.71
N ALA A 91 -40.57 8.35 9.28
CA ALA A 91 -41.54 7.50 9.96
C ALA A 91 -41.14 6.01 9.96
N ARG A 92 -40.16 5.60 9.14
CA ARG A 92 -39.65 4.23 9.05
C ARG A 92 -38.40 4.10 9.94
N PRO A 93 -38.39 3.20 10.93
CA PRO A 93 -37.23 2.96 11.77
C PRO A 93 -35.98 2.58 10.95
N GLY A 94 -34.84 3.17 11.26
CA GLY A 94 -33.58 2.91 10.57
C GLY A 94 -33.41 3.60 9.21
N VAL A 95 -34.42 4.36 8.75
CA VAL A 95 -34.34 5.12 7.49
C VAL A 95 -34.29 6.61 7.79
N ALA A 96 -33.31 7.30 7.20
CA ALA A 96 -33.19 8.76 7.32
C ALA A 96 -33.33 9.43 5.96
N GLU A 97 -34.01 10.59 5.94
CA GLU A 97 -34.11 11.44 4.76
C GLU A 97 -32.88 12.33 4.68
N ILE A 98 -32.22 12.37 3.50
CA ILE A 98 -31.04 13.19 3.26
C ILE A 98 -31.34 14.38 2.36
N ALA A 99 -30.65 15.47 2.62
CA ALA A 99 -30.80 16.70 1.87
C ALA A 99 -29.45 17.44 1.70
N PHE A 100 -29.28 18.12 0.55
CA PHE A 100 -28.05 18.81 0.18
C PHE A 100 -28.35 20.20 -0.33
N ALA A 101 -27.42 21.13 -0.04
CA ALA A 101 -27.33 22.43 -0.69
C ALA A 101 -25.86 22.75 -0.95
N VAL A 102 -25.54 23.23 -2.16
CA VAL A 102 -24.17 23.59 -2.56
C VAL A 102 -24.25 24.95 -3.23
N ALA A 103 -23.31 25.86 -2.92
CA ALA A 103 -23.21 27.17 -3.53
C ALA A 103 -23.09 27.05 -5.05
N ASP A 104 -23.75 27.97 -5.80
CA ASP A 104 -23.89 27.89 -7.26
C ASP A 104 -22.54 27.80 -7.98
N GLU A 105 -21.56 28.63 -7.59
CA GLU A 105 -20.21 28.66 -8.16
C GLU A 105 -19.38 27.42 -7.87
N MET A 106 -19.86 26.56 -6.97
CA MET A 106 -19.17 25.33 -6.53
C MET A 106 -19.77 24.05 -7.11
N HIS A 107 -20.77 24.17 -7.98
CA HIS A 107 -21.37 23.01 -8.63
C HIS A 107 -20.34 22.27 -9.51
N GLY A 108 -20.46 20.93 -9.59
CA GLY A 108 -19.58 20.08 -10.40
C GLY A 108 -18.21 19.75 -9.79
N ARG A 109 -17.83 20.36 -8.66
CA ARG A 109 -16.54 20.13 -8.00
C ARG A 109 -16.52 18.95 -7.03
N GLY A 110 -17.67 18.27 -6.84
CA GLY A 110 -17.77 17.03 -6.05
C GLY A 110 -18.11 17.21 -4.57
N ILE A 111 -18.50 18.42 -4.13
CA ILE A 111 -18.85 18.73 -2.73
C ILE A 111 -20.00 17.85 -2.25
N ALA A 112 -21.12 17.77 -3.00
CA ALA A 112 -22.27 16.94 -2.62
C ALA A 112 -21.90 15.45 -2.48
N THR A 113 -21.07 14.93 -3.39
CA THR A 113 -20.58 13.55 -3.33
C THR A 113 -19.72 13.28 -2.09
N LEU A 114 -18.84 14.23 -1.77
CA LEU A 114 -17.97 14.13 -0.60
C LEU A 114 -18.79 14.20 0.70
N LEU A 115 -19.75 15.13 0.77
CA LEU A 115 -20.68 15.23 1.90
C LEU A 115 -21.52 13.96 2.07
N LEU A 116 -21.97 13.35 0.96
CA LEU A 116 -22.70 12.06 0.99
C LEU A 116 -21.82 10.94 1.57
N GLU A 117 -20.56 10.83 1.17
CA GLU A 117 -19.61 9.84 1.72
C GLU A 117 -19.47 10.00 3.25
N HIS A 118 -19.36 11.24 3.73
CA HIS A 118 -19.29 11.53 5.16
C HIS A 118 -20.61 11.25 5.89
N LEU A 119 -21.77 11.50 5.27
CA LEU A 119 -23.07 11.14 5.84
C LEU A 119 -23.26 9.62 5.90
N VAL A 120 -22.85 8.87 4.87
CA VAL A 120 -22.88 7.39 4.87
C VAL A 120 -22.08 6.83 6.04
N SER A 121 -20.88 7.35 6.24
CA SER A 121 -20.03 6.98 7.37
C SER A 121 -20.74 7.23 8.71
N LEU A 122 -21.28 8.42 8.89
CA LEU A 122 -21.96 8.81 10.12
C LEU A 122 -23.24 7.99 10.37
N ALA A 123 -24.03 7.73 9.31
CA ALA A 123 -25.24 6.93 9.36
C ALA A 123 -24.96 5.47 9.78
N ARG A 124 -23.89 4.89 9.24
CA ARG A 124 -23.43 3.52 9.61
C ARG A 124 -23.03 3.44 11.08
N GLN A 125 -22.31 4.44 11.59
CA GLN A 125 -21.93 4.51 13.02
C GLN A 125 -23.18 4.60 13.94
N ARG A 126 -24.29 5.10 13.40
CA ARG A 126 -25.57 5.21 14.10
C ARG A 126 -26.59 4.13 13.75
N HIS A 127 -26.13 3.07 13.07
CA HIS A 127 -26.92 1.90 12.70
C HIS A 127 -28.15 2.19 11.81
N LEU A 128 -28.10 3.27 11.00
CA LEU A 128 -29.09 3.49 9.96
C LEU A 128 -28.89 2.45 8.84
N THR A 129 -30.02 1.99 8.29
CA THR A 129 -30.05 0.93 7.26
C THR A 129 -30.26 1.45 5.85
N ALA A 130 -30.84 2.62 5.70
CA ALA A 130 -31.08 3.22 4.39
C ALA A 130 -31.18 4.75 4.48
N PHE A 131 -30.85 5.40 3.37
CA PHE A 131 -31.20 6.78 3.10
C PHE A 131 -32.40 6.85 2.17
N ALA A 132 -33.30 7.81 2.42
CA ALA A 132 -34.33 8.25 1.50
C ALA A 132 -33.99 9.68 1.01
N ALA A 133 -34.34 9.99 -0.22
CA ALA A 133 -34.24 11.35 -0.76
C ALA A 133 -35.34 11.61 -1.77
N GLU A 134 -35.82 12.84 -1.81
CA GLU A 134 -36.72 13.33 -2.85
C GLU A 134 -35.99 14.33 -3.73
N THR A 135 -36.22 14.27 -5.04
CA THR A 135 -35.63 15.20 -5.99
C THR A 135 -36.60 15.49 -7.14
N LEU A 136 -36.53 16.68 -7.70
CA LEU A 136 -37.28 17.00 -8.90
C LEU A 136 -36.72 16.22 -10.10
N PRO A 137 -37.56 15.80 -11.07
CA PRO A 137 -37.13 15.07 -12.26
C PRO A 137 -36.06 15.82 -13.08
N GLU A 138 -36.11 17.14 -13.13
CA GLU A 138 -35.18 18.05 -13.80
C GLU A 138 -33.84 18.20 -13.04
N ASN A 139 -33.75 17.80 -11.78
CA ASN A 139 -32.51 17.87 -11.00
C ASN A 139 -31.57 16.70 -11.35
N LEU A 140 -31.13 16.66 -12.61
CA LEU A 140 -30.21 15.63 -13.10
C LEU A 140 -28.86 15.65 -12.40
N ALA A 141 -28.44 16.81 -11.90
CA ALA A 141 -27.17 16.93 -11.17
C ALA A 141 -27.19 16.11 -9.88
N MET A 142 -28.23 16.24 -9.06
CA MET A 142 -28.34 15.50 -7.81
C MET A 142 -28.56 14.00 -8.05
N GLN A 143 -29.36 13.66 -9.05
CA GLN A 143 -29.56 12.25 -9.45
C GLN A 143 -28.25 11.58 -9.89
N ARG A 144 -27.32 12.33 -10.56
CA ARG A 144 -25.98 11.84 -10.88
C ARG A 144 -25.11 11.64 -9.65
N VAL A 145 -25.19 12.51 -8.64
CA VAL A 145 -24.49 12.34 -7.36
C VAL A 145 -24.86 11.01 -6.72
N PHE A 146 -26.18 10.72 -6.61
CA PHE A 146 -26.66 9.47 -6.03
C PHE A 146 -26.25 8.24 -6.86
N ALA A 147 -26.39 8.31 -8.18
CA ALA A 147 -25.99 7.21 -9.07
C ALA A 147 -24.48 6.93 -9.04
N ALA A 148 -23.66 7.97 -8.90
CA ALA A 148 -22.20 7.87 -8.85
C ALA A 148 -21.66 7.51 -7.46
N ALA A 149 -22.50 7.51 -6.43
CA ALA A 149 -22.09 7.23 -5.05
C ALA A 149 -21.49 5.83 -4.88
N GLY A 150 -21.91 4.86 -5.71
CA GLY A 150 -21.55 3.44 -5.59
C GLY A 150 -22.50 2.66 -4.65
N LEU A 151 -23.57 3.32 -4.18
CA LEU A 151 -24.66 2.72 -3.43
C LEU A 151 -25.73 2.18 -4.40
N PRO A 152 -26.49 1.14 -4.02
CA PRO A 152 -27.71 0.76 -4.73
C PRO A 152 -28.69 1.92 -4.66
N VAL A 153 -29.34 2.23 -5.77
CA VAL A 153 -30.33 3.31 -5.83
C VAL A 153 -31.61 2.79 -6.45
N GLU A 154 -32.66 2.66 -5.65
CA GLU A 154 -33.99 2.37 -6.11
C GLU A 154 -34.72 3.69 -6.39
N ARG A 155 -35.39 3.78 -7.53
CA ARG A 155 -36.09 5.00 -7.96
C ARG A 155 -37.56 4.73 -8.16
N ARG A 156 -38.39 5.60 -7.61
CA ARG A 156 -39.83 5.58 -7.81
C ARG A 156 -40.28 6.98 -8.19
N TYR A 157 -41.14 7.08 -9.20
CA TYR A 157 -41.76 8.34 -9.59
C TYR A 157 -43.14 8.43 -8.95
N ALA A 158 -43.37 9.43 -8.10
CA ALA A 158 -44.61 9.67 -7.41
C ALA A 158 -44.86 11.17 -7.21
N ASP A 159 -46.09 11.63 -7.36
CA ASP A 159 -46.53 12.99 -7.06
C ASP A 159 -45.69 14.13 -7.66
N GLY A 160 -45.05 13.87 -8.84
CA GLY A 160 -44.23 14.85 -9.55
C GLY A 160 -42.78 14.93 -9.05
N VAL A 161 -42.38 14.08 -8.12
CA VAL A 161 -41.01 13.95 -7.62
C VAL A 161 -40.44 12.58 -7.91
N VAL A 162 -39.09 12.47 -7.87
CA VAL A 162 -38.37 11.20 -7.90
C VAL A 162 -38.00 10.85 -6.47
N GLU A 163 -38.69 9.87 -5.92
CA GLU A 163 -38.32 9.24 -4.64
C GLU A 163 -37.15 8.29 -4.86
N LEU A 164 -36.12 8.42 -4.03
CA LEU A 164 -34.91 7.61 -4.06
C LEU A 164 -34.77 6.87 -2.73
N SER A 165 -34.52 5.58 -2.80
CA SER A 165 -34.15 4.76 -1.66
C SER A 165 -32.74 4.23 -1.89
N MET A 166 -31.86 4.43 -0.92
CA MET A 166 -30.46 4.03 -0.98
C MET A 166 -30.16 3.16 0.25
N PRO A 167 -30.28 1.83 0.12
CA PRO A 167 -29.83 0.93 1.15
C PRO A 167 -28.35 1.20 1.48
N LEU A 168 -28.04 1.35 2.76
CA LEU A 168 -26.67 1.48 3.21
C LEU A 168 -26.03 0.09 3.25
N PRO A 169 -24.82 -0.09 2.68
CA PRO A 169 -24.22 -1.41 2.61
C PRO A 169 -23.96 -1.93 4.02
N ALA A 170 -24.47 -3.13 4.30
CA ALA A 170 -24.13 -3.87 5.50
C ALA A 170 -22.67 -4.32 5.44
N HIS A 171 -22.10 -4.76 6.55
CA HIS A 171 -20.70 -5.19 6.59
C HIS A 171 -20.39 -6.41 5.70
N ASP A 172 -21.42 -7.05 5.11
CA ASP A 172 -21.36 -8.34 4.41
C ASP A 172 -21.72 -8.30 2.93
N ASP A 173 -21.78 -7.13 2.32
CA ASP A 173 -22.39 -7.03 1.00
C ASP A 173 -21.30 -6.76 -0.08
N ALA A 174 -21.35 -7.50 -1.19
CA ALA A 174 -20.64 -7.16 -2.44
C ALA A 174 -20.92 -5.71 -2.90
N GLN A 175 -21.97 -5.11 -2.35
CA GLN A 175 -22.26 -3.68 -2.49
C GLN A 175 -21.27 -2.81 -1.73
N LEU A 176 -20.75 -3.28 -0.60
CA LEU A 176 -19.74 -2.55 0.17
C LEU A 176 -18.44 -2.40 -0.61
N ASP A 177 -17.95 -3.49 -1.22
CA ASP A 177 -16.74 -3.45 -2.04
C ASP A 177 -16.89 -2.48 -3.21
N ARG A 178 -18.04 -2.51 -3.88
CA ARG A 178 -18.35 -1.56 -4.97
C ARG A 178 -18.37 -0.10 -4.51
N TYR A 179 -18.94 0.14 -3.33
CA TYR A 179 -18.95 1.47 -2.72
C TYR A 179 -17.53 1.95 -2.38
N LEU A 180 -16.73 1.10 -1.71
CA LEU A 180 -15.34 1.39 -1.36
C LEU A 180 -14.46 1.63 -2.58
N ASP A 181 -14.60 0.82 -3.60
CA ASP A 181 -13.92 1.01 -4.88
C ASP A 181 -14.28 2.35 -5.54
N ALA A 182 -15.56 2.74 -5.46
CA ALA A 182 -16.01 4.02 -5.99
C ALA A 182 -15.41 5.19 -5.20
N VAL A 183 -15.39 5.12 -3.87
CA VAL A 183 -14.75 6.11 -2.98
C VAL A 183 -13.24 6.17 -3.26
N ALA A 184 -12.56 5.03 -3.36
CA ALA A 184 -11.12 4.96 -3.64
C ALA A 184 -10.76 5.57 -5.00
N ARG A 185 -11.53 5.28 -6.06
CA ARG A 185 -11.33 5.89 -7.38
C ARG A 185 -11.52 7.40 -7.38
N ARG A 186 -12.53 7.90 -6.64
CA ARG A 186 -12.75 9.36 -6.50
C ARG A 186 -11.62 10.02 -5.70
N GLY A 187 -11.16 9.36 -4.63
CA GLY A 187 -10.00 9.79 -3.85
C GLY A 187 -8.75 9.91 -4.72
N SER A 188 -8.40 8.84 -5.45
CA SER A 188 -7.23 8.84 -6.34
C SER A 188 -7.28 9.97 -7.40
N ARG A 189 -8.45 10.24 -7.99
CA ARG A 189 -8.59 11.37 -8.93
C ARG A 189 -8.36 12.72 -8.27
N ALA A 190 -8.89 12.92 -7.08
CA ALA A 190 -8.70 14.14 -6.32
C ALA A 190 -7.23 14.33 -5.91
N ASP A 191 -6.57 13.25 -5.45
CA ASP A 191 -5.15 13.25 -5.13
C ASP A 191 -4.31 13.67 -6.35
N VAL A 192 -4.52 13.04 -7.50
CA VAL A 192 -3.81 13.37 -8.75
C VAL A 192 -4.05 14.81 -9.17
N ALA A 193 -5.30 15.30 -9.13
CA ALA A 193 -5.61 16.69 -9.46
C ALA A 193 -4.87 17.66 -8.53
N SER A 194 -4.79 17.35 -7.24
CA SER A 194 -4.09 18.19 -6.26
C SER A 194 -2.58 18.26 -6.46
N LEU A 195 -1.97 17.22 -7.08
CA LEU A 195 -0.54 17.19 -7.36
C LEU A 195 -0.14 17.90 -8.66
N HIS A 196 -1.11 18.34 -9.45
CA HIS A 196 -0.81 18.96 -10.76
C HIS A 196 0.10 20.17 -10.63
N HIS A 197 -0.21 21.09 -9.71
CA HIS A 197 0.62 22.28 -9.46
C HIS A 197 1.99 21.97 -8.84
N LEU A 198 2.15 20.79 -8.24
CA LEU A 198 3.41 20.31 -7.69
C LEU A 198 4.31 19.67 -8.77
N LEU A 199 3.76 18.76 -9.60
CA LEU A 199 4.52 17.94 -10.53
C LEU A 199 4.50 18.47 -11.97
N GLN A 200 3.58 19.39 -12.31
CA GLN A 200 3.51 20.05 -13.60
C GLN A 200 3.31 21.57 -13.43
N PRO A 201 4.10 22.26 -12.60
CA PRO A 201 3.90 23.68 -12.36
C PRO A 201 4.14 24.51 -13.62
N GLY A 202 3.31 25.53 -13.83
CA GLY A 202 3.53 26.55 -14.85
C GLY A 202 4.46 27.66 -14.37
N SER A 203 4.62 27.83 -13.05
CA SER A 203 5.46 28.84 -12.43
C SER A 203 6.09 28.37 -11.12
N VAL A 204 7.31 28.85 -10.79
CA VAL A 204 8.07 28.43 -9.60
C VAL A 204 8.66 29.62 -8.88
N ALA A 205 8.51 29.66 -7.55
CA ALA A 205 9.19 30.61 -6.69
C ALA A 205 10.21 29.90 -5.80
N VAL A 206 11.41 30.49 -5.62
CA VAL A 206 12.42 30.02 -4.67
C VAL A 206 12.60 31.07 -3.57
N ILE A 207 12.22 30.71 -2.35
CA ILE A 207 12.24 31.61 -1.20
C ILE A 207 13.42 31.24 -0.29
N GLY A 208 14.28 32.21 -0.03
CA GLY A 208 15.54 31.96 0.65
C GLY A 208 16.73 31.72 -0.31
N ALA A 209 16.59 32.07 -1.58
CA ALA A 209 17.67 32.03 -2.54
C ALA A 209 18.84 32.94 -2.07
N GLY A 210 19.91 32.35 -1.57
CA GLY A 210 21.07 33.06 -0.99
C GLY A 210 22.10 33.50 -2.01
N ARG A 211 22.95 34.48 -1.66
CA ARG A 211 24.07 34.94 -2.52
C ARG A 211 25.29 34.02 -2.47
N ARG A 212 25.42 33.26 -1.40
CA ARG A 212 26.59 32.38 -1.14
C ARG A 212 26.46 31.12 -1.98
N ARG A 213 27.46 30.79 -2.79
CA ARG A 213 27.59 29.48 -3.45
C ARG A 213 27.57 28.37 -2.41
N GLY A 214 26.89 27.26 -2.69
CA GLY A 214 26.71 26.14 -1.76
C GLY A 214 25.63 26.38 -0.70
N SER A 215 24.85 27.47 -0.77
CA SER A 215 23.62 27.57 0.04
C SER A 215 22.47 26.87 -0.66
N VAL A 216 21.68 26.12 0.08
CA VAL A 216 20.60 25.24 -0.44
C VAL A 216 19.67 26.00 -1.39
N GLY A 217 19.11 27.15 -0.96
CA GLY A 217 18.18 27.90 -1.81
C GLY A 217 18.82 28.47 -3.09
N ARG A 218 20.13 28.74 -3.08
CA ARG A 218 20.84 29.17 -4.30
C ARG A 218 21.02 28.00 -5.28
N GLU A 219 21.44 26.84 -4.78
CA GLU A 219 21.65 25.66 -5.64
C GLU A 219 20.31 25.20 -6.26
N ILE A 220 19.21 25.28 -5.53
CA ILE A 220 17.86 25.00 -6.07
C ILE A 220 17.54 26.00 -7.20
N LEU A 221 17.71 27.30 -6.96
CA LEU A 221 17.44 28.30 -7.99
C LEU A 221 18.32 28.07 -9.23
N HIS A 222 19.61 27.79 -9.01
CA HIS A 222 20.54 27.44 -10.08
C HIS A 222 20.08 26.22 -10.87
N ASN A 223 19.68 25.15 -10.20
CA ASN A 223 19.25 23.91 -10.84
C ASN A 223 17.96 24.10 -11.67
N ILE A 224 17.00 24.92 -11.20
CA ILE A 224 15.81 25.25 -11.96
C ILE A 224 16.15 26.03 -13.23
N VAL A 225 17.01 27.06 -13.12
CA VAL A 225 17.42 27.91 -14.25
C VAL A 225 18.31 27.13 -15.22
N ALA A 226 19.31 26.40 -14.71
CA ALA A 226 20.21 25.59 -15.54
C ALA A 226 19.49 24.41 -16.22
N GLY A 227 18.46 23.83 -15.57
CA GLY A 227 17.59 22.82 -16.16
C GLY A 227 16.71 23.35 -17.31
N GLY A 228 16.63 24.67 -17.48
CA GLY A 228 15.86 25.32 -18.54
C GLY A 228 14.34 25.20 -18.34
N PHE A 229 13.88 25.34 -17.10
CA PHE A 229 12.44 25.36 -16.78
C PHE A 229 11.72 26.40 -17.65
N PRO A 230 10.63 26.03 -18.35
CA PRO A 230 10.05 26.87 -19.39
C PRO A 230 9.17 28.00 -18.84
N GLY A 231 8.71 27.90 -17.60
CA GLY A 231 7.80 28.88 -16.96
C GLY A 231 8.53 30.00 -16.24
N PRO A 232 7.79 30.97 -15.71
CA PRO A 232 8.32 32.02 -14.86
C PRO A 232 8.99 31.46 -13.60
N VAL A 233 10.17 31.98 -13.26
CA VAL A 233 10.91 31.66 -12.04
C VAL A 233 11.10 32.93 -11.23
N TYR A 234 10.70 32.91 -9.97
CA TYR A 234 10.78 34.02 -9.04
C TYR A 234 11.77 33.75 -7.93
N ALA A 235 12.77 34.61 -7.78
CA ALA A 235 13.70 34.58 -6.66
C ALA A 235 13.21 35.51 -5.56
N VAL A 236 13.07 35.01 -4.32
CA VAL A 236 12.64 35.84 -3.16
C VAL A 236 13.78 35.90 -2.14
N ASN A 237 14.34 37.10 -1.93
CA ASN A 237 15.33 37.40 -0.90
C ASN A 237 15.37 38.87 -0.56
N PRO A 238 15.08 39.28 0.69
CA PRO A 238 15.02 40.68 1.10
C PRO A 238 16.36 41.44 0.96
N ARG A 239 17.49 40.70 0.83
CA ARG A 239 18.84 41.28 0.71
C ARG A 239 19.41 41.14 -0.70
N GLY A 240 18.67 40.56 -1.65
CA GLY A 240 19.12 40.34 -3.02
C GLY A 240 18.59 41.36 -3.99
N ARG A 241 19.44 41.80 -4.96
CA ARG A 241 18.98 42.62 -6.08
C ARG A 241 18.74 41.79 -7.33
N SER A 242 19.64 40.84 -7.59
CA SER A 242 19.57 39.91 -8.71
C SER A 242 20.28 38.60 -8.37
N MET A 243 19.73 37.43 -8.82
CA MET A 243 20.33 36.09 -8.68
C MET A 243 20.06 35.27 -9.93
N GLU A 244 21.06 34.54 -10.42
CA GLU A 244 21.00 33.72 -11.66
C GLU A 244 20.35 34.48 -12.85
N GLY A 245 20.57 35.79 -12.94
CA GLY A 245 20.00 36.65 -13.96
C GLY A 245 18.58 37.15 -13.67
N LEU A 246 17.95 36.72 -12.58
CA LEU A 246 16.58 37.07 -12.18
C LEU A 246 16.58 38.22 -11.18
N ALA A 247 15.63 39.15 -11.31
CA ALA A 247 15.38 40.15 -10.29
C ALA A 247 14.81 39.51 -9.02
N CYS A 248 15.32 39.89 -7.84
CA CYS A 248 14.82 39.37 -6.58
C CYS A 248 13.64 40.22 -6.07
N LEU A 249 12.59 39.52 -5.65
CA LEU A 249 11.51 40.08 -4.84
C LEU A 249 11.96 40.15 -3.38
N SER A 250 11.48 41.17 -2.65
CA SER A 250 11.87 41.39 -1.25
C SER A 250 11.10 40.52 -0.27
N SER A 251 9.89 40.10 -0.60
CA SER A 251 9.00 39.28 0.22
C SER A 251 8.19 38.30 -0.61
N ALA A 252 7.69 37.22 -0.01
CA ALA A 252 6.73 36.34 -0.65
C ALA A 252 5.38 37.04 -0.93
N GLU A 253 5.09 38.14 -0.24
CA GLU A 253 3.91 38.97 -0.53
C GLU A 253 4.02 39.72 -1.87
N ASP A 254 5.22 39.91 -2.38
CA ASP A 254 5.47 40.53 -3.68
C ASP A 254 5.32 39.57 -4.87
N LEU A 255 5.08 38.27 -4.60
CA LEU A 255 4.83 37.27 -5.64
C LEU A 255 3.56 37.62 -6.43
N PRO A 256 3.53 37.29 -7.74
CA PRO A 256 2.28 37.28 -8.48
C PRO A 256 1.24 36.38 -7.81
N ALA A 257 -0.04 36.67 -8.01
CA ALA A 257 -1.10 35.80 -7.51
C ALA A 257 -1.12 34.47 -8.26
N GLY A 258 -1.33 33.36 -7.54
CA GLY A 258 -1.52 32.05 -8.13
C GLY A 258 -0.23 31.39 -8.67
N VAL A 259 0.92 31.61 -8.02
CA VAL A 259 2.14 30.84 -8.33
C VAL A 259 1.91 29.36 -7.97
N ASP A 260 2.23 28.46 -8.90
CA ASP A 260 1.93 27.03 -8.72
C ASP A 260 2.77 26.38 -7.62
N LEU A 261 4.06 26.66 -7.62
CA LEU A 261 5.01 26.02 -6.71
C LEU A 261 5.92 27.03 -6.03
N ALA A 262 6.00 26.97 -4.70
CA ALA A 262 7.02 27.71 -3.96
C ALA A 262 7.95 26.75 -3.19
N VAL A 263 9.26 26.91 -3.37
CA VAL A 263 10.30 26.16 -2.67
C VAL A 263 10.86 27.01 -1.54
N ILE A 264 10.74 26.57 -0.29
CA ILE A 264 11.17 27.31 0.90
C ILE A 264 12.46 26.71 1.46
N ALA A 265 13.52 27.52 1.49
CA ALA A 265 14.82 27.17 2.05
C ALA A 265 15.27 28.27 3.04
N LEU A 266 14.55 28.41 4.14
CA LEU A 266 14.73 29.43 5.20
C LEU A 266 15.05 28.76 6.56
N PRO A 267 15.54 29.52 7.55
CA PRO A 267 15.63 29.03 8.92
C PRO A 267 14.25 28.58 9.46
N PRO A 268 14.19 27.61 10.38
CA PRO A 268 12.91 27.04 10.87
C PRO A 268 11.92 28.07 11.41
N ALA A 269 12.44 29.10 12.09
CA ALA A 269 11.60 30.16 12.70
C ALA A 269 10.78 30.98 11.67
N ASP A 270 11.27 31.06 10.42
CA ASP A 270 10.68 31.94 9.41
C ASP A 270 9.67 31.19 8.50
N VAL A 271 9.69 29.84 8.53
CA VAL A 271 8.95 29.00 7.58
C VAL A 271 7.44 29.22 7.67
N ALA A 272 6.85 29.19 8.86
CA ALA A 272 5.40 29.33 9.05
C ALA A 272 4.89 30.70 8.58
N ALA A 273 5.60 31.77 8.92
CA ALA A 273 5.23 33.15 8.51
C ALA A 273 5.25 33.29 6.99
N VAL A 274 6.28 32.76 6.33
CA VAL A 274 6.44 32.82 4.88
C VAL A 274 5.44 31.90 4.17
N ALA A 275 5.14 30.72 4.71
CA ALA A 275 4.07 29.86 4.19
C ALA A 275 2.70 30.56 4.19
N ALA A 276 2.40 31.32 5.28
CA ALA A 276 1.18 32.12 5.34
C ALA A 276 1.17 33.28 4.30
N GLN A 277 2.33 33.88 4.02
CA GLN A 277 2.46 34.88 2.94
C GLN A 277 2.18 34.24 1.58
N CYS A 278 2.74 33.05 1.31
CA CYS A 278 2.48 32.28 0.09
C CYS A 278 0.99 31.96 -0.05
N GLY A 279 0.34 31.50 1.03
CA GLY A 279 -1.10 31.21 1.03
C GLY A 279 -1.96 32.46 0.70
N ARG A 280 -1.66 33.65 1.28
CA ARG A 280 -2.35 34.90 0.93
C ARG A 280 -2.19 35.31 -0.53
N ARG A 281 -1.09 34.87 -1.17
CA ARG A 281 -0.85 35.11 -2.61
C ARG A 281 -1.44 34.01 -3.51
N GLY A 282 -2.16 33.04 -2.93
CA GLY A 282 -2.77 31.93 -3.68
C GLY A 282 -1.76 30.95 -4.26
N VAL A 283 -0.62 30.74 -3.60
CA VAL A 283 0.32 29.69 -4.00
C VAL A 283 -0.34 28.32 -3.82
N HIS A 284 -0.22 27.43 -4.80
CA HIS A 284 -0.94 26.15 -4.78
C HIS A 284 -0.15 25.04 -4.08
N SER A 285 1.17 25.02 -4.15
CA SER A 285 2.00 23.94 -3.58
C SER A 285 3.28 24.48 -2.95
N LEU A 286 3.70 23.87 -1.85
CA LEU A 286 4.95 24.16 -1.16
C LEU A 286 5.89 22.94 -1.15
N VAL A 287 7.17 23.20 -1.37
CA VAL A 287 8.25 22.26 -1.07
C VAL A 287 9.14 22.88 0.01
N VAL A 288 9.13 22.32 1.21
CA VAL A 288 9.86 22.85 2.36
C VAL A 288 11.11 22.02 2.64
N ILE A 289 12.27 22.57 2.28
CA ILE A 289 13.56 21.90 2.44
C ILE A 289 14.02 21.89 3.89
N THR A 290 13.62 22.89 4.64
CA THR A 290 14.06 23.16 6.00
C THR A 290 13.79 21.97 6.93
N ALA A 291 14.81 21.57 7.67
CA ALA A 291 14.71 20.56 8.73
C ALA A 291 14.54 21.22 10.11
N GLY A 292 14.13 20.42 11.11
CA GLY A 292 14.14 20.85 12.52
C GLY A 292 12.99 21.78 12.90
N LEU A 293 11.84 21.70 12.26
CA LEU A 293 10.66 22.52 12.58
C LEU A 293 10.04 22.17 13.94
N GLY A 294 10.25 20.97 14.47
CA GLY A 294 9.66 20.52 15.74
C GLY A 294 8.14 20.74 15.79
N ALA A 295 7.67 21.41 16.85
CA ALA A 295 6.25 21.75 17.00
C ALA A 295 5.71 22.68 15.90
N GLY A 296 6.56 23.51 15.29
CA GLY A 296 6.18 24.39 14.16
C GLY A 296 5.76 23.65 12.89
N GLY A 297 5.99 22.31 12.82
CA GLY A 297 5.51 21.48 11.73
C GLY A 297 4.00 21.35 11.69
N ALA A 298 3.34 21.23 12.83
CA ALA A 298 1.88 21.20 12.93
C ALA A 298 1.26 22.57 12.50
N ASP A 299 1.89 23.67 12.89
CA ASP A 299 1.46 25.02 12.48
C ASP A 299 1.59 25.20 10.96
N LEU A 300 2.72 24.73 10.37
CA LEU A 300 2.90 24.74 8.92
C LEU A 300 1.79 23.96 8.19
N LEU A 301 1.46 22.77 8.68
CA LEU A 301 0.40 21.94 8.09
C LEU A 301 -0.97 22.64 8.21
N ALA A 302 -1.27 23.23 9.35
CA ALA A 302 -2.50 23.99 9.56
C ALA A 302 -2.62 25.19 8.60
N ILE A 303 -1.51 25.92 8.36
CA ILE A 303 -1.44 27.00 7.37
C ILE A 303 -1.69 26.46 5.97
N CYS A 304 -1.02 25.37 5.58
CA CYS A 304 -1.22 24.76 4.26
C CYS A 304 -2.69 24.36 4.04
N ARG A 305 -3.30 23.73 5.04
CA ARG A 305 -4.72 23.34 5.00
C ARG A 305 -5.66 24.54 4.88
N ARG A 306 -5.41 25.58 5.66
CA ARG A 306 -6.21 26.81 5.63
C ARG A 306 -6.23 27.47 4.25
N TYR A 307 -5.10 27.47 3.54
CA TYR A 307 -4.97 28.09 2.22
C TYR A 307 -5.02 27.08 1.06
N GLY A 308 -5.43 25.84 1.30
CA GLY A 308 -5.54 24.81 0.27
C GLY A 308 -4.24 24.42 -0.42
N MET A 309 -3.08 24.67 0.19
CA MET A 309 -1.77 24.34 -0.38
C MET A 309 -1.36 22.91 -0.12
N ARG A 310 -0.85 22.20 -1.13
CA ARG A 310 -0.20 20.89 -0.93
C ARG A 310 1.24 21.08 -0.46
N LEU A 311 1.71 20.19 0.41
CA LEU A 311 3.01 20.30 1.08
C LEU A 311 3.88 19.06 0.86
N VAL A 312 5.08 19.24 0.29
CA VAL A 312 6.17 18.24 0.29
C VAL A 312 7.21 18.62 1.35
N GLY A 313 7.59 17.65 2.15
CA GLY A 313 8.48 17.84 3.30
C GLY A 313 7.68 18.09 4.60
N PRO A 314 8.23 18.85 5.56
CA PRO A 314 9.56 19.48 5.60
C PRO A 314 10.72 18.47 5.65
N ASN A 315 11.96 18.96 5.82
CA ASN A 315 13.14 18.11 5.91
C ASN A 315 13.33 17.23 4.67
N CYS A 316 13.23 17.79 3.48
CA CYS A 316 13.29 17.06 2.22
C CYS A 316 14.43 17.55 1.31
N PHE A 317 14.74 16.76 0.30
CA PHE A 317 15.76 17.07 -0.72
C PHE A 317 15.19 17.89 -1.88
N GLY A 318 13.87 17.92 -2.04
CA GLY A 318 13.17 18.60 -3.13
C GLY A 318 12.47 17.66 -4.09
N ILE A 319 12.08 18.19 -5.24
CA ILE A 319 11.40 17.45 -6.31
C ILE A 319 12.07 17.68 -7.66
N ALA A 320 11.93 16.73 -8.59
CA ALA A 320 12.35 16.90 -9.98
C ALA A 320 11.35 16.22 -10.94
N VAL A 321 11.05 16.90 -12.04
CA VAL A 321 10.24 16.37 -13.13
C VAL A 321 10.96 16.65 -14.44
N PRO A 322 11.85 15.73 -14.89
CA PRO A 322 12.75 16.00 -16.01
C PRO A 322 12.04 16.30 -17.33
N HIS A 323 10.87 15.70 -17.57
CA HIS A 323 10.07 15.98 -18.76
C HIS A 323 9.55 17.43 -18.82
N SER A 324 9.31 18.06 -17.66
CA SER A 324 8.97 19.49 -17.54
C SER A 324 10.20 20.36 -17.33
N ARG A 325 11.40 19.80 -17.38
CA ARG A 325 12.69 20.48 -17.08
C ARG A 325 12.71 21.10 -15.69
N LEU A 326 11.93 20.60 -14.78
CA LEU A 326 11.91 21.04 -13.39
C LEU A 326 12.95 20.26 -12.58
N ASN A 327 13.94 20.95 -12.01
CA ASN A 327 14.85 20.41 -11.02
C ASN A 327 14.90 21.33 -9.78
N ALA A 328 13.91 21.16 -8.90
CA ALA A 328 13.81 21.88 -7.65
C ALA A 328 14.46 21.08 -6.50
N THR A 329 15.65 20.52 -6.75
CA THR A 329 16.51 19.85 -5.78
C THR A 329 17.81 20.63 -5.59
N PHE A 330 18.57 20.35 -4.52
CA PHE A 330 19.91 20.88 -4.34
C PHE A 330 21.02 19.85 -4.64
N GLY A 331 20.71 18.85 -5.49
CA GLY A 331 21.68 17.85 -5.96
C GLY A 331 22.59 18.35 -7.05
N THR A 332 23.64 17.58 -7.33
CA THR A 332 24.55 17.81 -8.43
C THR A 332 23.99 17.16 -9.71
N GLY A 333 23.96 17.91 -10.81
CA GLY A 333 23.51 17.40 -12.11
C GLY A 333 22.00 17.53 -12.36
N ILE A 334 21.65 17.29 -13.63
CA ILE A 334 20.26 17.36 -14.11
C ILE A 334 19.76 15.92 -14.26
N PRO A 335 18.68 15.54 -13.55
CA PRO A 335 18.10 14.21 -13.70
C PRO A 335 17.64 13.94 -15.14
N MET A 336 17.98 12.78 -15.69
CA MET A 336 17.62 12.37 -17.03
C MET A 336 16.12 12.04 -17.10
N ALA A 337 15.45 12.47 -18.19
CA ALA A 337 14.06 12.09 -18.44
C ALA A 337 13.94 10.60 -18.81
N GLY A 338 12.89 9.96 -18.31
CA GLY A 338 12.62 8.53 -18.54
C GLY A 338 11.33 8.06 -17.90
N SER A 339 11.27 6.78 -17.50
CA SER A 339 10.03 6.13 -17.09
C SER A 339 10.01 5.61 -15.64
N ALA A 340 11.02 5.89 -14.84
CA ALA A 340 11.01 5.51 -13.43
C ALA A 340 10.45 6.65 -12.55
N GLY A 341 9.44 6.38 -11.77
CA GLY A 341 9.01 7.24 -10.68
C GLY A 341 9.83 6.93 -9.43
N LEU A 342 10.37 7.93 -8.75
CA LEU A 342 11.17 7.73 -7.54
C LEU A 342 10.65 8.59 -6.39
N VAL A 343 10.31 7.96 -5.26
CA VAL A 343 10.00 8.64 -4.01
C VAL A 343 10.86 8.14 -2.88
N VAL A 344 11.41 9.06 -2.10
CA VAL A 344 12.31 8.76 -0.98
C VAL A 344 11.94 9.56 0.26
N GLN A 345 12.11 8.96 1.44
CA GLN A 345 11.99 9.66 2.71
C GLN A 345 13.32 10.28 3.15
N SER A 346 14.44 9.64 2.82
CA SER A 346 15.78 10.10 3.16
C SER A 346 16.39 10.87 1.99
N GLY A 347 16.76 12.15 2.20
CA GLY A 347 17.41 12.97 1.18
C GLY A 347 18.75 12.40 0.72
N GLY A 348 19.58 11.88 1.64
CA GLY A 348 20.88 11.27 1.31
C GLY A 348 20.76 10.03 0.43
N ILE A 349 19.79 9.15 0.74
CA ILE A 349 19.47 7.97 -0.08
C ILE A 349 18.92 8.42 -1.44
N GLY A 350 18.14 9.49 -1.47
CA GLY A 350 17.60 10.06 -2.72
C GLY A 350 18.71 10.49 -3.67
N ILE A 351 19.74 11.18 -3.17
CA ILE A 351 20.91 11.59 -3.96
C ILE A 351 21.62 10.35 -4.54
N ALA A 352 21.91 9.35 -3.69
CA ALA A 352 22.62 8.14 -4.10
C ALA A 352 21.82 7.34 -5.15
N LEU A 353 20.50 7.20 -4.98
CA LEU A 353 19.63 6.52 -5.95
C LEU A 353 19.55 7.28 -7.27
N LEU A 354 19.41 8.60 -7.24
CA LEU A 354 19.39 9.42 -8.45
C LEU A 354 20.65 9.22 -9.28
N GLU A 355 21.83 9.34 -8.66
CA GLU A 355 23.12 9.15 -9.33
C GLU A 355 23.27 7.71 -9.87
N HIS A 356 22.81 6.71 -9.11
CA HIS A 356 22.95 5.32 -9.52
C HIS A 356 22.01 4.97 -10.69
N LEU A 357 20.73 5.37 -10.63
CA LEU A 357 19.79 5.19 -11.73
C LEU A 357 20.26 5.92 -13.00
N GLN A 358 20.79 7.13 -12.85
CA GLN A 358 21.35 7.89 -13.98
C GLN A 358 22.55 7.18 -14.63
N ARG A 359 23.46 6.57 -13.82
CA ARG A 359 24.56 5.75 -14.36
C ARG A 359 24.06 4.53 -15.12
N LEU A 360 22.98 3.91 -14.66
CA LEU A 360 22.31 2.82 -15.38
C LEU A 360 21.53 3.30 -16.62
N GLY A 361 21.53 4.61 -16.90
CA GLY A 361 20.72 5.18 -17.96
C GLY A 361 19.22 5.05 -17.72
N ILE A 362 18.78 4.85 -16.47
CA ILE A 362 17.38 4.81 -16.09
C ILE A 362 16.95 6.24 -15.78
N GLY A 363 16.22 6.85 -16.74
CA GLY A 363 15.68 8.19 -16.55
C GLY A 363 14.39 8.19 -15.72
N LEU A 364 14.06 9.36 -15.19
CA LEU A 364 12.92 9.53 -14.29
C LEU A 364 11.71 10.14 -15.01
N SER A 365 10.51 9.66 -14.67
CA SER A 365 9.27 10.37 -14.93
C SER A 365 9.07 11.52 -13.93
N SER A 366 9.28 11.23 -12.65
CA SER A 366 9.28 12.21 -11.58
C SER A 366 10.06 11.71 -10.36
N PHE A 367 10.54 12.65 -9.55
CA PHE A 367 11.22 12.42 -8.28
C PHE A 367 10.59 13.28 -7.18
N ALA A 368 10.36 12.71 -6.00
CA ALA A 368 9.97 13.45 -4.82
C ALA A 368 10.72 12.94 -3.58
N SER A 369 11.37 13.85 -2.85
CA SER A 369 11.84 13.58 -1.50
C SER A 369 10.79 14.09 -0.52
N VAL A 370 10.10 13.17 0.18
CA VAL A 370 8.95 13.54 1.03
C VAL A 370 9.33 13.90 2.47
N GLY A 371 10.58 13.66 2.89
CA GLY A 371 11.08 14.02 4.20
C GLY A 371 10.18 13.54 5.34
N ASP A 372 9.76 14.46 6.22
CA ASP A 372 8.86 14.16 7.34
C ASP A 372 7.41 13.88 6.90
N LYS A 373 7.09 14.06 5.60
CA LYS A 373 5.81 13.73 4.93
C LYS A 373 4.55 14.15 5.71
N PHE A 374 4.43 15.42 6.01
CA PHE A 374 3.27 15.94 6.73
C PHE A 374 1.98 15.91 5.92
N ASP A 375 2.07 16.01 4.57
CA ASP A 375 0.92 15.96 3.66
C ASP A 375 1.21 14.99 2.51
N VAL A 376 1.97 15.40 1.48
CA VAL A 376 2.27 14.53 0.33
C VAL A 376 3.16 13.35 0.75
N SER A 377 2.77 12.16 0.37
CA SER A 377 3.39 10.89 0.75
C SER A 377 3.62 9.97 -0.45
N SER A 378 4.11 8.77 -0.20
CA SER A 378 4.23 7.73 -1.22
C SER A 378 2.89 7.31 -1.83
N ASN A 379 1.78 7.41 -1.08
CA ASN A 379 0.44 7.09 -1.60
C ASN A 379 0.04 8.03 -2.73
N ASP A 380 0.25 9.33 -2.51
CA ASP A 380 -0.05 10.37 -3.49
C ASP A 380 0.78 10.17 -4.76
N MET A 381 2.07 9.84 -4.62
CA MET A 381 2.97 9.58 -5.75
C MET A 381 2.57 8.30 -6.50
N LEU A 382 2.15 7.24 -5.80
CA LEU A 382 1.63 6.02 -6.45
C LEU A 382 0.34 6.31 -7.24
N CYS A 383 -0.60 7.10 -6.68
CA CYS A 383 -1.80 7.54 -7.41
C CYS A 383 -1.45 8.35 -8.66
N TRP A 384 -0.44 9.24 -8.57
CA TRP A 384 0.04 9.98 -9.72
C TRP A 384 0.61 9.07 -10.79
N TRP A 385 1.50 8.14 -10.45
CA TRP A 385 2.12 7.22 -11.40
C TRP A 385 1.17 6.22 -12.03
N GLU A 386 0.08 5.87 -11.36
CA GLU A 386 -0.99 5.06 -11.93
C GLU A 386 -1.64 5.71 -13.15
N GLN A 387 -1.69 7.05 -13.19
CA GLN A 387 -2.32 7.83 -14.26
C GLN A 387 -1.29 8.46 -15.23
N ASP A 388 0.00 8.50 -14.87
CA ASP A 388 1.05 9.02 -15.73
C ASP A 388 1.54 7.94 -16.70
N GLU A 389 1.10 7.99 -17.96
CA GLU A 389 1.45 7.04 -19.03
C GLU A 389 2.98 6.91 -19.26
N ARG A 390 3.77 7.86 -18.80
CA ARG A 390 5.23 7.85 -18.89
C ARG A 390 5.86 6.96 -17.82
N THR A 391 5.20 6.78 -16.69
CA THR A 391 5.74 5.99 -15.59
C THR A 391 5.50 4.49 -15.81
N ARG A 392 6.55 3.69 -15.85
CA ARG A 392 6.51 2.23 -16.05
C ARG A 392 7.13 1.44 -14.91
N LEU A 393 7.77 2.11 -13.97
CA LEU A 393 8.41 1.54 -12.81
C LEU A 393 8.30 2.52 -11.66
N ALA A 394 7.81 2.08 -10.50
CA ALA A 394 7.83 2.85 -9.26
C ALA A 394 8.95 2.35 -8.35
N VAL A 395 9.78 3.27 -7.85
CA VAL A 395 10.87 2.99 -6.91
C VAL A 395 10.64 3.77 -5.64
N LEU A 396 10.57 3.05 -4.51
CA LEU A 396 10.28 3.62 -3.20
C LEU A 396 11.44 3.36 -2.23
N TYR A 397 11.81 4.37 -1.46
CA TYR A 397 12.60 4.21 -0.24
C TYR A 397 11.78 4.68 0.95
N LEU A 398 11.33 3.75 1.78
CA LEU A 398 10.39 3.99 2.87
C LEU A 398 11.04 3.71 4.23
N GLU A 399 10.91 4.65 5.16
CA GLU A 399 11.25 4.48 6.59
C GLU A 399 9.98 4.26 7.42
N SER A 400 8.86 4.77 6.95
CA SER A 400 7.54 4.61 7.55
C SER A 400 6.43 4.87 6.51
N PHE A 401 5.22 4.41 6.81
CA PHE A 401 4.07 4.61 5.93
C PHE A 401 3.30 5.88 6.32
N GLY A 402 2.83 6.61 5.34
CA GLY A 402 2.04 7.81 5.51
C GLY A 402 0.63 7.50 6.06
N ASN A 403 -0.25 6.99 5.23
CA ASN A 403 -1.53 6.37 5.56
C ASN A 403 -1.41 4.89 5.23
N PRO A 404 -1.14 4.01 6.20
CA PRO A 404 -0.78 2.62 5.92
C PRO A 404 -1.88 1.81 5.25
N ARG A 405 -3.14 2.00 5.66
CA ARG A 405 -4.29 1.34 5.03
C ARG A 405 -4.52 1.86 3.61
N GLY A 406 -4.46 3.18 3.43
CA GLY A 406 -4.49 3.79 2.10
C GLY A 406 -3.34 3.31 1.23
N PHE A 407 -2.14 3.12 1.79
CA PHE A 407 -1.00 2.56 1.09
C PHE A 407 -1.26 1.12 0.63
N ALA A 408 -1.79 0.26 1.50
CA ALA A 408 -2.08 -1.13 1.15
C ALA A 408 -3.04 -1.25 -0.04
N LEU A 409 -4.13 -0.48 -0.02
CA LEU A 409 -5.13 -0.46 -1.10
C LEU A 409 -4.55 0.14 -2.39
N THR A 410 -3.86 1.28 -2.29
CA THR A 410 -3.27 1.96 -3.44
C THR A 410 -2.17 1.10 -4.08
N ALA A 411 -1.26 0.55 -3.27
CA ALA A 411 -0.16 -0.27 -3.76
C ALA A 411 -0.64 -1.55 -4.45
N ARG A 412 -1.69 -2.22 -3.90
CA ARG A 412 -2.31 -3.39 -4.54
C ARG A 412 -2.93 -3.05 -5.90
N ARG A 413 -3.58 -1.88 -6.01
CA ARG A 413 -4.17 -1.41 -7.27
C ARG A 413 -3.10 -1.04 -8.29
N VAL A 414 -2.10 -0.25 -7.88
CA VAL A 414 -0.99 0.21 -8.73
C VAL A 414 -0.10 -0.96 -9.15
N GLY A 415 0.21 -1.87 -8.23
CA GLY A 415 1.03 -3.06 -8.49
C GLY A 415 0.50 -3.98 -9.60
N ARG A 416 -0.80 -3.94 -9.87
CA ARG A 416 -1.40 -4.66 -11.02
C ARG A 416 -1.09 -4.02 -12.38
N GLN A 417 -0.71 -2.75 -12.40
CA GLN A 417 -0.48 -1.99 -13.63
C GLN A 417 1.01 -1.79 -13.91
N LEU A 418 1.79 -1.47 -12.87
CA LEU A 418 3.22 -1.25 -12.99
C LEU A 418 3.98 -1.86 -11.80
N PRO A 419 5.21 -2.36 -12.00
CA PRO A 419 6.02 -2.90 -10.91
C PRO A 419 6.39 -1.81 -9.90
N VAL A 420 6.25 -2.15 -8.62
CA VAL A 420 6.62 -1.31 -7.49
C VAL A 420 7.78 -1.96 -6.75
N LEU A 421 8.94 -1.31 -6.77
CA LEU A 421 10.14 -1.71 -6.04
C LEU A 421 10.25 -0.95 -4.73
N THR A 422 10.66 -1.60 -3.65
CA THR A 422 10.89 -0.91 -2.38
C THR A 422 12.10 -1.43 -1.63
N VAL A 423 12.76 -0.52 -0.92
CA VAL A 423 13.68 -0.84 0.20
C VAL A 423 13.13 -0.18 1.45
N ILE A 424 13.02 -0.95 2.51
CA ILE A 424 12.60 -0.42 3.81
C ILE A 424 13.79 -0.40 4.76
N GLY A 425 14.03 0.76 5.33
CA GLY A 425 14.90 0.94 6.47
C GLY A 425 14.28 0.38 7.76
N GLY A 426 15.11 0.05 8.76
CA GLY A 426 14.63 -0.34 10.07
C GLY A 426 14.08 -1.77 10.18
N ARG A 427 14.62 -2.73 9.42
CA ARG A 427 14.22 -4.14 9.44
C ARG A 427 14.68 -4.91 10.69
N SER A 428 15.75 -4.48 11.31
CA SER A 428 16.30 -5.07 12.54
C SER A 428 15.95 -4.20 13.75
N PRO A 429 15.98 -4.76 15.00
CA PRO A 429 15.75 -3.96 16.20
C PRO A 429 16.70 -2.75 16.32
N SER A 430 17.95 -2.88 15.88
CA SER A 430 18.91 -1.77 15.85
C SER A 430 18.57 -0.74 14.77
N GLY A 431 18.15 -1.20 13.58
CA GLY A 431 17.68 -0.35 12.52
C GLY A 431 16.39 0.41 12.88
N GLN A 432 15.48 -0.25 13.59
CA GLN A 432 14.24 0.38 14.09
C GLN A 432 14.53 1.48 15.10
N ARG A 433 15.47 1.26 16.03
CA ARG A 433 15.91 2.32 16.96
C ARG A 433 16.55 3.51 16.23
N ALA A 434 17.35 3.24 15.20
CA ALA A 434 17.95 4.29 14.39
C ALA A 434 16.87 5.07 13.61
N ALA A 435 15.92 4.38 12.96
CA ALA A 435 14.80 5.01 12.25
C ALA A 435 13.91 5.85 13.20
N ALA A 436 13.60 5.36 14.40
CA ALA A 436 12.83 6.10 15.40
C ALA A 436 13.53 7.38 15.88
N SER A 437 14.85 7.43 15.85
CA SER A 437 15.62 8.65 16.15
C SER A 437 15.58 9.69 15.01
N HIS A 438 15.28 9.25 13.78
CA HIS A 438 15.19 10.09 12.59
C HIS A 438 13.75 10.55 12.29
N THR A 439 12.78 9.69 12.58
CA THR A 439 11.36 9.98 12.27
C THR A 439 10.52 9.69 13.52
N ALA A 440 9.61 10.59 13.88
CA ALA A 440 8.69 10.39 15.02
C ALA A 440 7.62 9.30 14.77
N ALA A 441 7.76 8.48 13.73
CA ALA A 441 6.77 7.48 13.34
C ALA A 441 7.01 6.13 14.04
N ALA A 442 5.91 5.44 14.40
CA ALA A 442 5.96 4.09 14.94
C ALA A 442 6.57 3.10 13.92
N ALA A 443 7.48 2.26 14.41
CA ALA A 443 8.07 1.21 13.58
C ALA A 443 7.07 0.07 13.36
N THR A 444 6.86 -0.30 12.10
CA THR A 444 6.01 -1.43 11.72
C THR A 444 6.80 -2.74 11.85
N SER A 445 6.15 -3.82 12.28
CA SER A 445 6.78 -5.14 12.38
C SER A 445 7.21 -5.67 10.99
N LEU A 446 8.30 -6.45 10.95
CA LEU A 446 8.77 -7.06 9.69
C LEU A 446 7.70 -7.98 9.09
N VAL A 447 6.99 -8.73 9.94
CA VAL A 447 5.93 -9.66 9.52
C VAL A 447 4.79 -8.91 8.81
N THR A 448 4.37 -7.76 9.37
CA THR A 448 3.33 -6.92 8.76
C THR A 448 3.78 -6.34 7.42
N GLN A 449 5.05 -5.91 7.33
CA GLN A 449 5.61 -5.38 6.08
C GLN A 449 5.66 -6.46 4.99
N GLU A 450 6.12 -7.67 5.32
CA GLU A 450 6.17 -8.79 4.39
C GLU A 450 4.77 -9.22 3.93
N ALA A 451 3.79 -9.23 4.85
CA ALA A 451 2.39 -9.50 4.54
C ALA A 451 1.84 -8.47 3.53
N LEU A 452 2.03 -7.18 3.81
CA LEU A 452 1.61 -6.08 2.94
C LEU A 452 2.21 -6.21 1.54
N PHE A 453 3.52 -6.46 1.46
CA PHE A 453 4.21 -6.51 0.16
C PHE A 453 3.77 -7.72 -0.65
N ALA A 454 3.59 -8.87 -0.02
CA ALA A 454 3.08 -10.05 -0.69
C ALA A 454 1.67 -9.81 -1.27
N GLN A 455 0.75 -9.21 -0.49
CA GLN A 455 -0.61 -8.91 -0.95
C GLN A 455 -0.66 -7.83 -2.04
N ALA A 456 0.23 -6.83 -1.97
CA ALA A 456 0.26 -5.73 -2.92
C ALA A 456 1.15 -6.00 -4.16
N GLY A 457 1.82 -7.15 -4.26
CA GLY A 457 2.76 -7.47 -5.33
C GLY A 457 3.97 -6.55 -5.37
N ILE A 458 4.32 -5.95 -4.22
CA ILE A 458 5.50 -5.09 -4.11
C ILE A 458 6.75 -5.93 -4.08
N ILE A 459 7.71 -5.60 -4.93
CA ILE A 459 9.02 -6.23 -4.98
C ILE A 459 9.89 -5.62 -3.89
N ALA A 460 9.87 -6.23 -2.71
CA ALA A 460 10.69 -5.80 -1.58
C ALA A 460 12.12 -6.31 -1.71
N THR A 461 13.10 -5.43 -1.51
CA THR A 461 14.53 -5.72 -1.58
C THR A 461 15.21 -5.59 -0.23
N ARG A 462 16.32 -6.30 -0.05
CA ARG A 462 17.10 -6.27 1.18
C ARG A 462 18.06 -5.09 1.28
N GLY A 463 18.32 -4.43 0.16
CA GLY A 463 19.22 -3.28 0.08
C GLY A 463 19.20 -2.58 -1.27
N LEU A 464 19.94 -1.50 -1.35
CA LEU A 464 19.99 -0.64 -2.55
C LEU A 464 20.59 -1.35 -3.77
N SER A 465 21.59 -2.24 -3.59
CA SER A 465 22.19 -2.98 -4.70
C SER A 465 21.15 -3.91 -5.36
N GLU A 466 20.44 -4.72 -4.57
CA GLU A 466 19.37 -5.59 -5.09
C GLU A 466 18.27 -4.77 -5.78
N LEU A 467 17.91 -3.61 -5.20
CA LEU A 467 16.89 -2.71 -5.79
C LEU A 467 17.34 -2.23 -7.17
N THR A 468 18.60 -1.78 -7.31
CA THR A 468 19.11 -1.26 -8.58
C THR A 468 19.31 -2.36 -9.62
N ASP A 469 19.69 -3.57 -9.21
CA ASP A 469 19.80 -4.74 -10.10
C ASP A 469 18.43 -5.08 -10.72
N ILE A 470 17.37 -5.10 -9.89
CA ILE A 470 16.01 -5.37 -10.35
C ILE A 470 15.47 -4.20 -11.19
N ALA A 471 15.74 -2.95 -10.78
CA ALA A 471 15.35 -1.77 -11.56
C ALA A 471 15.97 -1.78 -12.95
N ALA A 472 17.24 -2.18 -13.09
CA ALA A 472 17.90 -2.33 -14.38
C ALA A 472 17.16 -3.33 -15.28
N TYR A 473 16.77 -4.48 -14.73
CA TYR A 473 15.99 -5.47 -15.50
C TYR A 473 14.63 -4.94 -15.94
N LEU A 474 13.84 -4.47 -14.99
CA LEU A 474 12.43 -4.05 -15.22
C LEU A 474 12.32 -2.79 -16.09
N SER A 475 13.35 -1.94 -16.12
CA SER A 475 13.37 -0.75 -17.00
C SER A 475 13.77 -1.06 -18.43
N CYS A 476 14.43 -2.19 -18.68
CA CYS A 476 15.05 -2.52 -19.97
C CYS A 476 14.37 -3.67 -20.71
N GLN A 477 13.75 -4.61 -19.98
CA GLN A 477 13.24 -5.84 -20.54
C GLN A 477 11.73 -6.02 -20.22
N PRO A 478 10.98 -6.66 -21.13
CA PRO A 478 9.64 -7.13 -20.81
C PRO A 478 9.70 -8.22 -19.73
N LEU A 479 8.58 -8.43 -19.03
CA LEU A 479 8.48 -9.52 -18.04
C LEU A 479 8.58 -10.89 -18.74
N PRO A 480 9.37 -11.84 -18.20
CA PRO A 480 9.46 -13.21 -18.73
C PRO A 480 8.10 -13.89 -18.78
N ALA A 481 7.89 -14.77 -19.75
CA ALA A 481 6.62 -15.51 -19.90
C ALA A 481 6.43 -16.60 -18.83
N GLY A 482 7.51 -17.05 -18.20
CA GLY A 482 7.56 -18.06 -17.16
C GLY A 482 8.95 -18.12 -16.55
N ASP A 483 9.23 -19.21 -15.84
CA ASP A 483 10.44 -19.42 -15.03
C ASP A 483 11.58 -20.16 -15.76
N ARG A 484 11.38 -20.57 -17.03
CA ARG A 484 12.35 -21.39 -17.77
C ARG A 484 13.43 -20.50 -18.41
N ILE A 485 14.66 -20.60 -17.90
CA ILE A 485 15.81 -19.80 -18.30
C ILE A 485 16.78 -20.59 -19.18
N ALA A 486 17.12 -20.08 -20.36
CA ALA A 486 18.23 -20.59 -21.16
C ALA A 486 19.52 -19.84 -20.81
N ILE A 487 20.53 -20.56 -20.35
CA ILE A 487 21.85 -20.03 -20.02
C ILE A 487 22.79 -20.33 -21.19
N VAL A 488 23.38 -19.28 -21.78
CA VAL A 488 24.37 -19.37 -22.85
C VAL A 488 25.66 -18.70 -22.39
N SER A 489 26.75 -19.46 -22.27
CA SER A 489 28.03 -18.98 -21.72
C SER A 489 29.20 -19.34 -22.63
N ASN A 490 30.28 -18.54 -22.62
CA ASN A 490 31.58 -18.90 -23.17
C ASN A 490 32.52 -19.50 -22.11
N ALA A 491 32.02 -19.75 -20.90
CA ALA A 491 32.75 -20.30 -19.77
C ALA A 491 31.86 -21.28 -18.99
N GLY A 492 32.18 -22.58 -19.09
CA GLY A 492 31.36 -23.64 -18.50
C GLY A 492 31.12 -23.49 -17.00
N GLY A 493 32.16 -23.13 -16.23
CA GLY A 493 32.05 -22.91 -14.77
C GLY A 493 31.08 -21.78 -14.39
N ALA A 494 31.00 -20.73 -15.19
CA ALA A 494 30.04 -19.64 -14.94
C ALA A 494 28.59 -20.07 -15.22
N GLY A 495 28.39 -20.94 -16.22
CA GLY A 495 27.11 -21.56 -16.49
C GLY A 495 26.60 -22.45 -15.35
N VAL A 496 27.52 -23.19 -14.68
CA VAL A 496 27.19 -24.00 -13.50
C VAL A 496 26.75 -23.14 -12.33
N LEU A 497 27.50 -22.08 -12.00
CA LEU A 497 27.13 -21.14 -10.93
C LEU A 497 25.75 -20.51 -11.17
N ALA A 498 25.46 -20.14 -12.42
CA ALA A 498 24.15 -19.61 -12.79
C ALA A 498 23.03 -20.64 -12.62
N ALA A 499 23.28 -21.90 -12.93
CA ALA A 499 22.31 -22.98 -12.76
C ALA A 499 22.00 -23.24 -11.28
N ASP A 500 23.04 -23.26 -10.42
CA ASP A 500 22.86 -23.36 -8.97
C ASP A 500 22.06 -22.18 -8.41
N ALA A 501 22.40 -20.95 -8.83
CA ALA A 501 21.63 -19.76 -8.44
C ALA A 501 20.17 -19.81 -8.90
N CYS A 502 19.89 -20.36 -10.09
CA CYS A 502 18.52 -20.58 -10.56
C CYS A 502 17.73 -21.51 -9.61
N ALA A 503 18.32 -22.63 -9.20
CA ALA A 503 17.71 -23.56 -8.26
C ALA A 503 17.40 -22.90 -6.90
N ASP A 504 18.32 -22.09 -6.39
CA ASP A 504 18.15 -21.38 -5.11
C ASP A 504 16.98 -20.40 -5.10
N VAL A 505 16.63 -19.82 -6.25
CA VAL A 505 15.54 -18.83 -6.36
C VAL A 505 14.28 -19.40 -7.01
N GLY A 506 14.26 -20.68 -7.38
CA GLY A 506 13.09 -21.34 -7.97
C GLY A 506 12.92 -21.09 -9.47
N LEU A 507 13.99 -20.72 -10.20
CA LEU A 507 13.98 -20.71 -11.66
C LEU A 507 14.39 -22.10 -12.19
N THR A 508 13.84 -22.46 -13.32
CA THR A 508 14.12 -23.75 -13.98
C THR A 508 15.06 -23.54 -15.16
N VAL A 509 16.25 -24.18 -15.13
CA VAL A 509 17.12 -24.18 -16.31
C VAL A 509 16.44 -24.96 -17.43
N ALA A 510 16.19 -24.31 -18.57
CA ALA A 510 15.42 -24.86 -19.66
C ALA A 510 16.11 -26.09 -20.29
N THR A 511 15.38 -27.17 -20.47
CA THR A 511 15.81 -28.31 -21.29
C THR A 511 15.44 -28.02 -22.74
N LEU A 512 16.44 -27.69 -23.55
CA LEU A 512 16.23 -27.35 -24.97
C LEU A 512 15.71 -28.55 -25.76
N ASP A 513 14.86 -28.29 -26.73
CA ASP A 513 14.30 -29.31 -27.58
C ASP A 513 15.35 -29.99 -28.50
N ALA A 514 15.02 -31.12 -29.11
CA ALA A 514 15.93 -31.86 -29.98
C ALA A 514 16.31 -31.10 -31.26
N ALA A 515 15.44 -30.25 -31.76
CA ALA A 515 15.69 -29.43 -32.97
C ALA A 515 16.66 -28.29 -32.63
N THR A 516 16.43 -27.59 -31.53
CA THR A 516 17.31 -26.55 -30.99
C THR A 516 18.71 -27.08 -30.71
N ARG A 517 18.82 -28.24 -30.02
CA ARG A 517 20.11 -28.88 -29.76
C ARG A 517 20.85 -29.27 -31.04
N ARG A 518 20.15 -29.77 -32.07
CA ARG A 518 20.79 -30.05 -33.39
C ARG A 518 21.28 -28.81 -34.08
N ARG A 519 20.53 -27.68 -34.01
CA ARG A 519 20.95 -26.37 -34.55
C ARG A 519 22.24 -25.91 -33.84
N LEU A 520 22.26 -25.94 -32.52
CA LEU A 520 23.42 -25.56 -31.72
C LEU A 520 24.63 -26.47 -31.98
N THR A 521 24.44 -27.80 -32.08
CA THR A 521 25.54 -28.73 -32.37
C THR A 521 26.17 -28.50 -33.74
N ARG A 522 25.39 -28.03 -34.73
CA ARG A 522 25.94 -27.68 -36.05
C ARG A 522 26.68 -26.36 -36.06
N LEU A 523 26.26 -25.41 -35.19
CA LEU A 523 26.80 -24.07 -35.08
C LEU A 523 28.10 -24.05 -34.25
N LEU A 524 28.13 -24.77 -33.15
CA LEU A 524 29.14 -24.65 -32.13
C LEU A 524 30.32 -25.63 -32.39
N PRO A 525 31.55 -25.31 -31.87
CA PRO A 525 32.71 -26.17 -32.00
C PRO A 525 32.49 -27.57 -31.37
N ARG A 526 33.25 -28.55 -31.82
CA ARG A 526 33.28 -29.85 -31.16
C ARG A 526 33.72 -29.72 -29.69
N GLY A 527 32.94 -30.24 -28.75
CA GLY A 527 33.21 -30.15 -27.33
C GLY A 527 32.31 -29.11 -26.61
N ALA A 528 31.52 -28.32 -27.33
CA ALA A 528 30.50 -27.48 -26.76
C ALA A 528 29.35 -28.31 -26.11
N ALA A 529 28.88 -27.89 -24.95
CA ALA A 529 27.69 -28.46 -24.31
C ALA A 529 26.42 -27.74 -24.82
N VAL A 530 25.39 -28.50 -25.23
CA VAL A 530 24.16 -27.96 -25.84
C VAL A 530 22.87 -28.42 -25.12
N ALA A 531 23.01 -29.09 -23.97
CA ALA A 531 21.85 -29.64 -23.27
C ALA A 531 21.17 -28.64 -22.30
N GLY A 532 21.87 -27.58 -21.92
CA GLY A 532 21.50 -26.58 -20.92
C GLY A 532 22.19 -26.81 -19.57
N PRO A 533 23.02 -25.87 -19.09
CA PRO A 533 23.52 -24.66 -19.78
C PRO A 533 24.24 -24.93 -21.10
N VAL A 534 24.11 -23.96 -22.04
CA VAL A 534 24.85 -24.02 -23.30
C VAL A 534 26.25 -23.45 -23.09
N ASP A 535 27.30 -24.28 -23.19
CA ASP A 535 28.70 -23.83 -23.17
C ASP A 535 29.23 -23.74 -24.61
N THR A 536 29.43 -22.50 -25.07
CA THR A 536 29.91 -22.22 -26.43
C THR A 536 31.42 -22.35 -26.56
N THR A 537 32.12 -22.57 -25.46
CA THR A 537 33.60 -22.54 -25.29
C THR A 537 34.25 -21.17 -25.38
N ALA A 538 35.44 -20.99 -24.79
CA ALA A 538 36.14 -19.72 -24.73
C ALA A 538 36.60 -19.19 -26.09
N THR A 539 36.61 -20.02 -27.12
CA THR A 539 37.08 -19.69 -28.49
C THR A 539 35.97 -19.28 -29.45
N VAL A 540 34.72 -19.08 -28.92
CA VAL A 540 33.56 -18.71 -29.74
C VAL A 540 33.76 -17.32 -30.37
N THR A 541 33.37 -17.16 -31.62
CA THR A 541 33.34 -15.85 -32.27
C THR A 541 32.07 -15.07 -31.90
N GLY A 542 32.08 -13.72 -32.04
CA GLY A 542 30.90 -12.88 -31.74
C GLY A 542 29.68 -13.31 -32.58
N ALA A 543 29.86 -13.59 -33.88
CA ALA A 543 28.77 -14.02 -34.75
C ALA A 543 28.15 -15.35 -34.28
N THR A 544 29.01 -16.32 -33.92
CA THR A 544 28.58 -17.64 -33.44
C THR A 544 27.85 -17.52 -32.08
N PHE A 545 28.36 -16.71 -31.17
CA PHE A 545 27.74 -16.47 -29.84
C PHE A 545 26.36 -15.82 -29.99
N ARG A 546 26.26 -14.76 -30.86
CA ARG A 546 24.97 -14.13 -31.20
C ARG A 546 23.96 -15.15 -31.70
N SER A 547 24.35 -15.96 -32.70
CA SER A 547 23.46 -16.98 -33.26
C SER A 547 23.05 -18.03 -32.22
N ALA A 548 23.93 -18.37 -31.26
CA ALA A 548 23.59 -19.28 -30.18
C ALA A 548 22.53 -18.71 -29.24
N LEU A 549 22.59 -17.40 -28.90
CA LEU A 549 21.56 -16.70 -28.12
C LEU A 549 20.22 -16.69 -28.84
N GLU A 550 20.23 -16.40 -30.14
CA GLU A 550 19.02 -16.36 -30.98
C GLU A 550 18.40 -17.76 -31.09
N ILE A 551 19.17 -18.80 -31.36
CA ILE A 551 18.71 -20.18 -31.42
C ILE A 551 18.13 -20.67 -30.10
N ALA A 552 18.75 -20.32 -28.97
CA ALA A 552 18.25 -20.68 -27.65
C ALA A 552 16.95 -19.93 -27.31
N GLY A 553 16.82 -18.66 -27.69
CA GLY A 553 15.61 -17.86 -27.50
C GLY A 553 14.42 -18.27 -28.37
N ASP A 554 14.68 -18.89 -29.54
CA ASP A 554 13.65 -19.44 -30.43
C ASP A 554 12.97 -20.69 -29.85
N ASP A 555 13.58 -21.36 -28.87
CA ASP A 555 13.03 -22.56 -28.26
C ASP A 555 11.74 -22.26 -27.48
N ALA A 556 10.67 -23.01 -27.77
CA ALA A 556 9.37 -22.86 -27.09
C ALA A 556 9.41 -23.20 -25.59
N GLY A 557 10.42 -23.98 -25.19
CA GLY A 557 10.70 -24.32 -23.79
C GLY A 557 11.44 -23.23 -23.01
N VAL A 558 11.71 -22.06 -23.62
CA VAL A 558 12.48 -20.97 -23.01
C VAL A 558 11.60 -19.74 -22.82
N ASP A 559 11.69 -19.11 -21.66
CA ASP A 559 10.95 -17.89 -21.31
C ASP A 559 11.87 -16.66 -21.19
N VAL A 560 13.16 -16.88 -20.87
CA VAL A 560 14.17 -15.84 -20.74
C VAL A 560 15.55 -16.37 -21.10
N VAL A 561 16.42 -15.54 -21.67
CA VAL A 561 17.81 -15.88 -22.04
C VAL A 561 18.78 -15.13 -21.13
N LEU A 562 19.77 -15.84 -20.58
CA LEU A 562 20.88 -15.27 -19.83
C LEU A 562 22.19 -15.51 -20.59
N ALA A 563 22.81 -14.45 -21.07
CA ALA A 563 24.12 -14.48 -21.67
C ALA A 563 25.21 -14.30 -20.61
N ILE A 564 26.17 -15.21 -20.51
CA ILE A 564 27.31 -15.07 -19.57
C ILE A 564 28.60 -15.03 -20.34
N VAL A 565 29.39 -13.99 -20.14
CA VAL A 565 30.61 -13.77 -20.88
C VAL A 565 31.80 -13.49 -19.93
N VAL A 566 32.86 -14.20 -20.19
CA VAL A 566 34.21 -13.95 -19.67
C VAL A 566 35.04 -13.33 -20.78
N PRO A 567 35.79 -12.23 -20.52
CA PRO A 567 36.61 -11.59 -21.54
C PRO A 567 37.70 -12.52 -22.02
N THR A 568 37.87 -12.65 -23.33
CA THR A 568 38.95 -13.37 -23.98
C THR A 568 39.67 -12.46 -25.00
N ALA A 569 40.91 -12.80 -25.33
CA ALA A 569 41.63 -12.08 -26.38
C ALA A 569 41.08 -12.38 -27.80
N ILE A 570 40.11 -13.28 -27.95
CA ILE A 570 39.63 -13.79 -29.24
C ILE A 570 38.48 -12.94 -29.77
N ALA A 571 37.54 -12.53 -28.91
CA ALA A 571 36.38 -11.73 -29.32
C ALA A 571 35.87 -10.88 -28.17
N ASP A 572 35.46 -9.64 -28.48
CA ASP A 572 34.58 -8.86 -27.62
C ASP A 572 33.13 -9.27 -27.86
N LEU A 573 32.55 -10.03 -26.90
CA LEU A 573 31.21 -10.56 -27.02
C LEU A 573 30.13 -9.56 -26.63
N ARG A 574 30.46 -8.39 -26.10
CA ARG A 574 29.48 -7.34 -25.76
C ARG A 574 28.74 -6.87 -26.99
N VAL A 575 29.45 -6.65 -28.10
CA VAL A 575 28.83 -6.29 -29.39
C VAL A 575 27.88 -7.39 -29.88
N ALA A 576 28.26 -8.64 -29.72
CA ALA A 576 27.39 -9.79 -30.07
C ALA A 576 26.11 -9.83 -29.26
N ILE A 577 26.20 -9.56 -27.95
CA ILE A 577 25.03 -9.51 -27.06
C ILE A 577 24.11 -8.34 -27.46
N SER A 578 24.67 -7.14 -27.64
CA SER A 578 23.90 -5.93 -28.03
C SER A 578 23.16 -6.11 -29.36
N ALA A 579 23.72 -6.90 -30.28
CA ALA A 579 23.13 -7.17 -31.59
C ALA A 579 22.23 -8.42 -31.63
N ALA A 580 22.10 -9.17 -30.54
CA ALA A 580 21.29 -10.40 -30.48
C ALA A 580 19.80 -10.11 -30.34
N GLU A 581 18.97 -10.85 -31.06
CA GLU A 581 17.51 -10.75 -31.05
C GLU A 581 16.86 -12.12 -30.74
N PRO A 582 16.97 -12.64 -29.53
CA PRO A 582 16.49 -13.98 -29.20
C PRO A 582 14.95 -14.12 -29.15
N GLY A 583 14.18 -13.05 -29.45
CA GLY A 583 12.70 -13.08 -29.37
C GLY A 583 12.16 -13.16 -27.94
N LYS A 584 13.01 -13.34 -26.94
CA LYS A 584 12.72 -13.43 -25.51
C LYS A 584 13.45 -12.33 -24.74
N PRO A 585 13.04 -12.03 -23.48
CA PRO A 585 13.84 -11.16 -22.62
C PRO A 585 15.28 -11.66 -22.50
N LEU A 586 16.23 -10.72 -22.49
CA LEU A 586 17.65 -11.02 -22.48
C LEU A 586 18.34 -10.23 -21.35
N ALA A 587 19.09 -10.92 -20.51
CA ALA A 587 20.01 -10.32 -19.56
C ALA A 587 21.45 -10.80 -19.84
N ALA A 588 22.44 -10.01 -19.44
CA ALA A 588 23.83 -10.36 -19.63
C ALA A 588 24.63 -10.31 -18.33
N VAL A 589 25.64 -11.17 -18.23
CA VAL A 589 26.66 -11.15 -17.18
C VAL A 589 28.01 -10.96 -17.84
N LEU A 590 28.75 -9.92 -17.44
CA LEU A 590 30.09 -9.61 -17.93
C LEU A 590 31.11 -9.79 -16.80
N LEU A 591 31.54 -11.04 -16.57
CA LEU A 591 32.46 -11.39 -15.50
C LEU A 591 33.83 -10.67 -15.67
N GLY A 592 34.24 -9.96 -14.62
CA GLY A 592 35.48 -9.20 -14.59
C GLY A 592 35.48 -7.91 -15.42
N GLN A 593 34.37 -7.53 -16.05
CA GLN A 593 34.26 -6.30 -16.85
C GLN A 593 33.28 -5.28 -16.25
N ALA A 594 32.31 -5.72 -15.44
CA ALA A 594 31.38 -4.86 -14.75
C ALA A 594 31.63 -4.88 -13.24
N ALA A 595 31.66 -3.71 -12.62
CA ALA A 595 31.79 -3.58 -11.17
C ALA A 595 30.41 -3.57 -10.45
N ALA A 596 29.35 -3.28 -11.20
CA ALA A 596 27.96 -3.20 -10.74
C ALA A 596 27.02 -3.43 -11.93
N ALA A 597 25.71 -3.43 -11.71
CA ALA A 597 24.73 -3.44 -12.79
C ALA A 597 24.94 -2.24 -13.75
N ASP A 598 24.76 -2.50 -15.03
CA ASP A 598 24.88 -1.53 -16.13
C ASP A 598 23.84 -1.86 -17.22
N VAL A 599 23.78 -1.07 -18.27
CA VAL A 599 22.86 -1.29 -19.39
C VAL A 599 23.60 -1.08 -20.72
N LEU A 600 23.65 -2.14 -21.54
CA LEU A 600 24.16 -2.04 -22.91
C LEU A 600 23.07 -1.45 -23.84
N GLY A 601 23.43 -0.44 -24.61
CA GLY A 601 22.59 0.13 -25.67
C GLY A 601 23.16 -0.13 -27.06
N ALA A 602 22.36 -0.06 -28.10
CA ALA A 602 22.82 -0.23 -29.48
C ALA A 602 23.80 0.89 -29.95
N ALA A 603 24.00 1.97 -29.14
CA ALA A 603 24.90 3.06 -29.45
C ALA A 603 26.33 2.85 -28.93
N ASP A 604 26.60 1.88 -28.04
CA ASP A 604 27.93 1.69 -27.43
C ASP A 604 28.92 0.93 -28.30
N GLY A 605 28.55 0.65 -29.55
CA GLY A 605 29.40 -0.10 -30.49
C GLY A 605 30.43 0.74 -31.28
N ALA A 606 30.48 2.08 -31.14
CA ALA A 606 31.25 2.91 -32.05
C ALA A 606 32.49 3.63 -31.48
N ASP A 607 32.63 3.80 -30.17
CA ASP A 607 33.79 4.53 -29.64
C ASP A 607 34.24 3.98 -28.27
N SER A 608 35.17 3.02 -28.29
CA SER A 608 36.10 2.80 -27.17
C SER A 608 37.33 2.05 -27.67
N ALA A 609 38.24 2.77 -28.29
CA ALA A 609 39.64 2.37 -28.34
C ALA A 609 40.35 2.98 -27.11
N PRO A 610 41.22 2.22 -26.39
CA PRO A 610 41.95 2.79 -25.25
C PRO A 610 43.13 3.65 -25.75
N GLY A 611 43.01 4.95 -25.62
CA GLY A 611 44.05 5.90 -25.95
C GLY A 611 44.10 7.08 -24.99
N ALA A 612 45.09 7.02 -24.13
CA ALA A 612 45.84 8.08 -23.42
C ALA A 612 45.23 9.49 -23.28
N ALA A 613 45.31 9.97 -22.03
CA ALA A 613 45.15 11.33 -21.56
C ALA A 613 45.80 12.44 -22.41
N SER A 614 45.09 13.55 -22.60
CA SER A 614 45.65 14.90 -22.41
C SER A 614 44.48 15.94 -22.36
N ALA A 615 44.54 16.77 -21.32
CA ALA A 615 43.76 17.99 -21.19
C ALA A 615 44.21 18.98 -22.22
N ASP A 616 43.37 19.65 -22.96
CA ASP A 616 43.21 21.11 -23.05
C ASP A 616 42.31 21.54 -24.26
N SER A 617 41.52 22.55 -23.95
CA SER A 617 40.94 23.53 -24.88
C SER A 617 40.17 23.07 -26.15
N ALA A 618 38.87 23.40 -26.21
CA ALA A 618 38.40 24.37 -27.21
C ALA A 618 36.89 24.68 -27.04
N ARG A 619 36.58 25.94 -26.85
CA ARG A 619 35.26 26.54 -27.05
C ARG A 619 34.88 26.46 -28.53
N GLY A 620 33.74 25.89 -28.84
CA GLY A 620 33.16 25.92 -30.16
C GLY A 620 31.64 25.96 -30.05
N ALA A 621 31.05 27.13 -30.35
CA ALA A 621 29.63 27.35 -30.46
C ALA A 621 29.04 26.44 -31.55
N VAL A 622 27.99 25.66 -31.19
CA VAL A 622 27.11 25.00 -32.17
C VAL A 622 25.74 25.66 -32.10
N SER A 623 25.32 26.19 -33.24
CA SER A 623 24.10 26.89 -33.49
C SER A 623 22.86 26.02 -33.24
N ALA A 624 21.87 26.63 -32.60
CA ALA A 624 20.52 26.13 -32.50
C ALA A 624 19.81 26.29 -33.84
N ASP A 625 19.74 25.22 -34.65
CA ASP A 625 18.64 25.06 -35.64
C ASP A 625 18.64 23.62 -36.19
N SER A 626 17.88 22.74 -35.62
CA SER A 626 17.30 21.55 -36.25
C SER A 626 16.57 20.66 -35.25
N ALA A 627 15.45 21.15 -34.74
CA ALA A 627 14.50 20.33 -34.00
C ALA A 627 13.11 20.45 -34.62
N ARG A 628 12.92 19.83 -35.80
CA ARG A 628 11.57 19.52 -36.32
C ARG A 628 11.58 18.12 -36.86
N GLY A 629 10.82 17.23 -36.21
CA GLY A 629 10.30 16.00 -36.81
C GLY A 629 11.28 14.83 -36.93
N ALA A 630 11.75 14.28 -35.80
CA ALA A 630 12.25 12.92 -35.78
C ALA A 630 11.08 11.98 -35.45
N ALA A 631 10.64 11.21 -36.47
CA ALA A 631 9.84 10.03 -36.26
C ALA A 631 10.55 9.15 -35.22
N VAL A 632 9.79 8.67 -34.21
CA VAL A 632 10.27 7.72 -33.20
C VAL A 632 10.72 6.48 -33.97
N GLY A 633 12.02 6.35 -34.22
CA GLY A 633 12.64 5.12 -34.67
C GLY A 633 12.42 4.00 -33.65
N PRO A 634 12.54 2.71 -34.03
CA PRO A 634 12.37 1.60 -33.11
C PRO A 634 13.28 1.83 -31.89
N ALA A 635 12.69 1.81 -30.71
CA ALA A 635 13.41 2.04 -29.46
C ALA A 635 14.60 1.09 -29.39
N LEU A 636 15.81 1.64 -29.30
CA LEU A 636 17.05 0.89 -29.18
C LEU A 636 16.93 -0.09 -28.01
N ARG A 637 17.15 -1.37 -28.28
CA ARG A 637 17.00 -2.44 -27.28
C ARG A 637 18.07 -2.26 -26.22
N ARG A 638 17.64 -2.10 -24.96
CA ARG A 638 18.54 -1.95 -23.80
C ARG A 638 18.62 -3.30 -23.10
N ILE A 639 19.84 -3.75 -22.78
CA ILE A 639 20.09 -5.07 -22.16
C ILE A 639 20.73 -4.82 -20.80
N PRO A 640 20.11 -5.28 -19.70
CA PRO A 640 20.68 -5.16 -18.37
C PRO A 640 21.89 -6.07 -18.23
N VAL A 641 22.96 -5.53 -17.67
CA VAL A 641 24.26 -6.21 -17.48
C VAL A 641 24.58 -6.27 -16.00
N TYR A 642 25.08 -7.42 -15.57
CA TYR A 642 25.44 -7.70 -14.20
C TYR A 642 26.90 -8.13 -14.06
N ALA A 643 27.47 -7.89 -12.88
CA ALA A 643 28.82 -8.33 -12.56
C ALA A 643 28.92 -9.85 -12.32
N TYR A 644 27.85 -10.44 -11.75
CA TYR A 644 27.80 -11.84 -11.35
C TYR A 644 26.49 -12.52 -11.78
N PRO A 645 26.53 -13.84 -12.03
CA PRO A 645 25.33 -14.61 -12.42
C PRO A 645 24.18 -14.53 -11.42
N GLU A 646 24.51 -14.56 -10.13
CA GLU A 646 23.56 -14.55 -9.02
C GLU A 646 22.69 -13.27 -9.05
N ASN A 647 23.30 -12.10 -9.33
CA ASN A 647 22.59 -10.83 -9.42
C ASN A 647 21.57 -10.85 -10.57
N ALA A 648 21.99 -11.33 -11.76
CA ALA A 648 21.11 -11.46 -12.92
C ALA A 648 19.95 -12.41 -12.66
N VAL A 649 20.27 -13.59 -12.11
CA VAL A 649 19.28 -14.64 -11.78
C VAL A 649 18.28 -14.14 -10.74
N HIS A 650 18.74 -13.44 -9.69
CA HIS A 650 17.85 -12.83 -8.70
C HIS A 650 16.92 -11.78 -9.32
N ALA A 651 17.44 -10.90 -10.19
CA ALA A 651 16.63 -9.87 -10.85
C ALA A 651 15.55 -10.51 -11.75
N ILE A 652 15.92 -11.54 -12.53
CA ILE A 652 14.99 -12.30 -13.38
C ILE A 652 13.92 -12.99 -12.52
N ALA A 653 14.30 -13.67 -11.44
CA ALA A 653 13.36 -14.36 -10.55
C ALA A 653 12.35 -13.40 -9.93
N ARG A 654 12.77 -12.19 -9.56
CA ARG A 654 11.84 -11.16 -9.05
C ARG A 654 10.86 -10.70 -10.14
N ALA A 655 11.31 -10.56 -11.38
CA ALA A 655 10.45 -10.19 -12.50
C ALA A 655 9.43 -11.31 -12.82
N VAL A 656 9.84 -12.59 -12.76
CA VAL A 656 8.96 -13.75 -12.93
C VAL A 656 7.90 -13.78 -11.84
N ARG A 657 8.28 -13.70 -10.56
CA ARG A 657 7.34 -13.70 -9.43
C ARG A 657 6.36 -12.53 -9.49
N TYR A 658 6.82 -11.34 -9.87
CA TYR A 658 5.93 -10.20 -10.06
C TYR A 658 4.91 -10.48 -11.16
N ARG A 659 5.31 -11.07 -12.27
CA ARG A 659 4.38 -11.45 -13.34
C ARG A 659 3.36 -12.48 -12.86
N GLU A 660 3.83 -13.55 -12.20
CA GLU A 660 2.95 -14.58 -11.63
C GLU A 660 1.92 -13.96 -10.70
N TRP A 661 2.35 -13.07 -9.80
CA TRP A 661 1.46 -12.35 -8.92
C TRP A 661 0.48 -11.47 -9.70
N ARG A 662 0.94 -10.69 -10.67
CA ARG A 662 0.08 -9.79 -11.47
C ARG A 662 -0.98 -10.55 -12.27
N ASP A 663 -0.59 -11.68 -12.86
CA ASP A 663 -1.45 -12.48 -13.73
C ASP A 663 -2.30 -13.50 -12.93
N SER A 664 -2.07 -13.66 -11.60
CA SER A 664 -2.83 -14.54 -10.71
C SER A 664 -4.24 -14.01 -10.45
N ASN A 665 -5.15 -14.93 -10.13
CA ASN A 665 -6.46 -14.57 -9.60
C ASN A 665 -6.31 -14.17 -8.12
N HIS A 666 -6.52 -12.90 -7.81
CA HIS A 666 -6.42 -12.38 -6.44
C HIS A 666 -7.64 -12.72 -5.57
N GLY A 667 -8.62 -13.44 -6.09
CA GLY A 667 -9.82 -13.85 -5.37
C GLY A 667 -10.75 -12.69 -5.01
N HIS A 668 -11.67 -12.98 -4.15
CA HIS A 668 -12.63 -12.02 -3.59
C HIS A 668 -12.80 -12.28 -2.08
N VAL A 669 -13.27 -11.30 -1.35
CA VAL A 669 -13.66 -11.49 0.05
C VAL A 669 -14.88 -12.39 0.07
N ALA A 670 -14.77 -13.54 0.73
CA ALA A 670 -15.80 -14.57 0.69
C ALA A 670 -17.04 -14.19 1.52
N GLU A 671 -18.21 -14.42 0.97
CA GLU A 671 -19.45 -14.39 1.74
C GLU A 671 -19.53 -15.63 2.64
N LEU A 672 -19.61 -15.42 3.96
CA LEU A 672 -19.58 -16.48 4.97
C LEU A 672 -20.95 -16.61 5.62
N ALA A 673 -21.61 -17.75 5.38
CA ALA A 673 -22.91 -18.02 5.97
C ALA A 673 -22.82 -18.39 7.47
N GLY A 674 -23.90 -18.14 8.21
CA GLY A 674 -24.09 -18.59 9.58
C GLY A 674 -23.44 -17.72 10.65
N ILE A 675 -22.92 -16.54 10.32
CA ILE A 675 -22.34 -15.59 11.28
C ILE A 675 -23.45 -14.81 12.00
N ASP A 676 -23.37 -14.74 13.33
CA ASP A 676 -24.26 -13.94 14.20
C ASP A 676 -23.49 -12.76 14.81
N ILE A 677 -23.36 -11.71 14.03
CA ILE A 677 -22.65 -10.48 14.43
C ILE A 677 -23.31 -9.80 15.63
N ALA A 678 -24.66 -9.85 15.71
CA ALA A 678 -25.39 -9.17 16.78
C ALA A 678 -25.08 -9.81 18.14
N ARG A 679 -25.06 -11.15 18.20
CA ARG A 679 -24.67 -11.91 19.39
C ARG A 679 -23.22 -11.63 19.78
N ALA A 680 -22.30 -11.62 18.82
CA ALA A 680 -20.89 -11.35 19.03
C ALA A 680 -20.65 -9.94 19.61
N ARG A 681 -21.26 -8.91 19.02
CA ARG A 681 -21.19 -7.53 19.52
C ARG A 681 -21.77 -7.37 20.92
N THR A 682 -22.89 -8.05 21.21
CA THR A 682 -23.48 -8.03 22.54
C THR A 682 -22.53 -8.60 23.58
N LEU A 683 -21.85 -9.72 23.29
CA LEU A 683 -20.86 -10.34 24.16
C LEU A 683 -19.69 -9.38 24.43
N VAL A 684 -19.09 -8.80 23.37
CA VAL A 684 -17.96 -7.87 23.49
C VAL A 684 -18.35 -6.61 24.26
N ALA A 685 -19.52 -6.05 23.98
CA ALA A 685 -20.03 -4.88 24.71
C ALA A 685 -20.26 -5.16 26.21
N ALA A 686 -20.83 -6.33 26.55
CA ALA A 686 -21.05 -6.75 27.92
C ALA A 686 -19.69 -6.94 28.66
N PHE A 687 -18.69 -7.52 27.98
CA PHE A 687 -17.34 -7.67 28.53
C PHE A 687 -16.68 -6.30 28.81
N LEU A 688 -16.71 -5.37 27.84
CA LEU A 688 -16.16 -4.03 28.02
C LEU A 688 -16.91 -3.18 29.05
N ALA A 689 -18.22 -3.40 29.23
CA ALA A 689 -18.97 -2.76 30.30
C ALA A 689 -18.51 -3.22 31.70
N ALA A 690 -18.07 -4.48 31.84
CA ALA A 690 -17.51 -5.03 33.05
C ALA A 690 -16.02 -4.73 33.24
N CYS A 691 -15.25 -4.66 32.14
CA CYS A 691 -13.81 -4.49 32.09
C CYS A 691 -13.44 -3.33 31.14
N HIS A 692 -13.56 -2.08 31.59
CA HIS A 692 -13.39 -0.88 30.73
C HIS A 692 -12.03 -0.75 30.07
N GLU A 693 -10.98 -1.31 30.66
CA GLU A 693 -9.62 -1.32 30.09
C GLU A 693 -9.38 -2.51 29.14
N GLY A 694 -10.38 -3.38 28.98
CA GLY A 694 -10.24 -4.62 28.23
C GLY A 694 -9.59 -5.74 29.06
N GLY A 695 -9.24 -6.84 28.39
CA GLY A 695 -8.65 -8.02 29.02
C GLY A 695 -8.83 -9.30 28.21
N TRP A 696 -8.47 -10.43 28.80
CA TRP A 696 -8.65 -11.74 28.21
C TRP A 696 -10.07 -12.26 28.49
N LEU A 697 -10.76 -12.74 27.45
CA LEU A 697 -12.01 -13.45 27.61
C LEU A 697 -11.81 -14.74 28.41
N ARG A 698 -12.79 -15.09 29.20
CA ARG A 698 -12.84 -16.41 29.81
C ARG A 698 -13.06 -17.48 28.73
N PRO A 699 -12.61 -18.72 28.92
CA PRO A 699 -12.73 -19.77 27.92
C PRO A 699 -14.16 -20.01 27.40
N GLU A 700 -15.17 -19.84 28.28
CA GLU A 700 -16.59 -19.97 27.92
C GLU A 700 -17.05 -18.83 26.98
N GLU A 701 -16.61 -17.61 27.27
CA GLU A 701 -16.90 -16.42 26.46
C GLU A 701 -16.19 -16.49 25.11
N ALA A 702 -14.93 -16.96 25.12
CA ALA A 702 -14.17 -17.19 23.89
C ALA A 702 -14.84 -18.24 22.99
N ALA A 703 -15.29 -19.35 23.57
CA ALA A 703 -16.04 -20.39 22.84
C ALA A 703 -17.34 -19.85 22.24
N GLN A 704 -18.10 -19.01 22.97
CA GLN A 704 -19.32 -18.38 22.49
C GLN A 704 -19.04 -17.40 21.34
N LEU A 705 -17.93 -16.66 21.40
CA LEU A 705 -17.52 -15.76 20.34
C LEU A 705 -17.15 -16.53 19.06
N LEU A 706 -16.39 -17.63 19.17
CA LEU A 706 -16.06 -18.50 18.05
C LEU A 706 -17.33 -19.12 17.43
N ASP A 707 -18.27 -19.57 18.25
CA ASP A 707 -19.55 -20.14 17.80
C ASP A 707 -20.36 -19.11 16.99
N SER A 708 -20.35 -17.83 17.41
CA SER A 708 -21.01 -16.74 16.67
C SER A 708 -20.45 -16.55 15.26
N TYR A 709 -19.20 -16.95 15.02
CA TYR A 709 -18.53 -16.92 13.69
C TYR A 709 -18.46 -18.29 13.03
N GLN A 710 -19.07 -19.32 13.62
CA GLN A 710 -19.01 -20.70 13.13
C GLN A 710 -17.57 -21.18 12.94
N ILE A 711 -16.65 -20.76 13.81
CA ILE A 711 -15.28 -21.26 13.86
C ILE A 711 -15.30 -22.58 14.65
N PRO A 712 -14.91 -23.72 14.05
CA PRO A 712 -15.00 -25.02 14.69
C PRO A 712 -14.11 -25.06 15.96
N PHE A 713 -14.75 -25.29 17.11
CA PHE A 713 -14.09 -25.44 18.40
C PHE A 713 -14.54 -26.73 19.07
N ALA A 714 -13.61 -27.46 19.67
CA ALA A 714 -13.92 -28.73 20.31
C ALA A 714 -14.99 -28.55 21.41
N ALA A 715 -16.00 -29.41 21.38
CA ALA A 715 -17.08 -29.37 22.38
C ALA A 715 -16.50 -29.33 23.79
N SER A 716 -16.97 -28.41 24.62
CA SER A 716 -16.38 -28.16 25.93
C SER A 716 -17.44 -28.17 27.02
N ARG A 717 -17.07 -28.74 28.18
CA ARG A 717 -17.81 -28.62 29.44
C ARG A 717 -16.88 -28.00 30.49
N PHE A 718 -17.40 -27.05 31.24
CA PHE A 718 -16.64 -26.38 32.29
C PHE A 718 -17.24 -26.86 33.64
N VAL A 719 -16.41 -27.42 34.47
CA VAL A 719 -16.82 -28.12 35.70
C VAL A 719 -16.04 -27.61 36.91
N THR A 720 -16.63 -27.73 38.10
CA THR A 720 -16.06 -27.22 39.32
C THR A 720 -15.73 -28.31 40.37
N ASP A 721 -16.06 -29.57 40.06
CA ASP A 721 -15.75 -30.72 40.89
C ASP A 721 -15.46 -31.97 40.05
N ALA A 722 -14.94 -33.02 40.73
CA ALA A 722 -14.50 -34.24 40.07
C ALA A 722 -15.66 -35.09 39.54
N ASP A 723 -16.79 -35.11 40.24
CA ASP A 723 -17.95 -35.89 39.80
C ASP A 723 -18.59 -35.30 38.55
N ALA A 724 -18.69 -33.96 38.49
CA ALA A 724 -19.11 -33.25 37.28
C ALA A 724 -18.10 -33.47 36.12
N ALA A 725 -16.78 -33.55 36.38
CA ALA A 725 -15.79 -33.86 35.36
C ALA A 725 -15.99 -35.27 34.77
N VAL A 726 -16.27 -36.25 35.60
CA VAL A 726 -16.54 -37.61 35.16
C VAL A 726 -17.86 -37.71 34.36
N ALA A 727 -18.92 -37.00 34.84
CA ALA A 727 -20.19 -36.93 34.08
C ALA A 727 -20.00 -36.26 32.71
N ALA A 728 -19.31 -35.14 32.66
CA ALA A 728 -19.00 -34.44 31.43
C ALA A 728 -18.15 -35.30 30.46
N ALA A 729 -17.18 -36.07 30.97
CA ALA A 729 -16.38 -36.98 30.17
C ALA A 729 -17.24 -38.09 29.54
N ALA A 730 -18.20 -38.63 30.29
CA ALA A 730 -19.14 -39.65 29.79
C ALA A 730 -20.04 -39.07 28.66
N GLU A 731 -20.59 -37.84 28.84
CA GLU A 731 -21.36 -37.14 27.80
C GLU A 731 -20.54 -36.89 26.51
N LEU A 732 -19.23 -36.64 26.65
CA LEU A 732 -18.31 -36.32 25.54
C LEU A 732 -17.68 -37.58 24.90
N GLY A 733 -18.17 -38.76 25.19
CA GLY A 733 -17.74 -40.00 24.57
C GLY A 733 -16.63 -40.77 25.28
N GLY A 734 -16.28 -40.40 26.51
CA GLY A 734 -15.42 -41.14 27.41
C GLY A 734 -13.91 -41.10 27.16
N HIS A 735 -13.48 -40.56 26.02
CA HIS A 735 -12.06 -40.32 25.70
C HIS A 735 -11.82 -38.80 25.64
N VAL A 736 -11.24 -38.27 26.69
CA VAL A 736 -11.24 -36.83 26.93
C VAL A 736 -9.85 -36.25 27.31
N VAL A 737 -9.79 -34.93 27.21
CA VAL A 737 -8.73 -34.08 27.71
C VAL A 737 -9.28 -33.19 28.80
N LEU A 738 -8.55 -33.04 29.90
CA LEU A 738 -8.83 -32.05 30.92
C LEU A 738 -7.83 -30.90 30.87
N LYS A 739 -8.34 -29.67 30.99
CA LYS A 739 -7.53 -28.45 31.01
C LYS A 739 -7.92 -27.61 32.23
N ALA A 740 -6.96 -27.25 33.06
CA ALA A 740 -7.18 -26.36 34.20
C ALA A 740 -7.41 -24.92 33.72
N VAL A 741 -8.37 -24.23 34.29
CA VAL A 741 -8.60 -22.79 34.17
C VAL A 741 -8.33 -22.17 35.53
N ALA A 742 -7.20 -21.49 35.69
CA ALA A 742 -6.75 -20.94 36.94
C ALA A 742 -6.25 -19.50 36.78
N ASP A 743 -6.36 -18.70 37.82
CA ASP A 743 -5.90 -17.30 37.84
C ASP A 743 -4.40 -17.22 37.57
N GLY A 744 -4.02 -16.42 36.53
CA GLY A 744 -2.63 -16.22 36.16
C GLY A 744 -2.02 -17.37 35.32
N LEU A 745 -2.77 -18.42 35.01
CA LEU A 745 -2.31 -19.54 34.16
C LEU A 745 -2.37 -19.18 32.69
N VAL A 746 -1.23 -18.77 32.16
CA VAL A 746 -1.11 -18.34 30.75
C VAL A 746 -0.67 -19.51 29.86
N HIS A 747 0.37 -20.25 30.24
CA HIS A 747 0.86 -21.43 29.50
C HIS A 747 0.45 -22.71 30.23
N LYS A 748 -0.73 -23.23 29.87
CA LYS A 748 -1.36 -24.38 30.52
C LYS A 748 -0.49 -25.63 30.49
N THR A 749 0.14 -25.92 29.36
CA THR A 749 0.97 -27.11 29.16
C THR A 749 2.23 -27.09 30.01
N ASP A 750 2.96 -25.99 30.03
CA ASP A 750 4.22 -25.84 30.79
C ASP A 750 3.98 -25.91 32.31
N ALA A 751 2.84 -25.39 32.75
CA ALA A 751 2.45 -25.41 34.15
C ALA A 751 1.77 -26.70 34.57
N GLY A 752 1.70 -27.72 33.73
CA GLY A 752 1.06 -29.00 34.04
C GLY A 752 -0.48 -28.95 34.12
N GLY A 753 -1.08 -27.88 33.54
CA GLY A 753 -2.53 -27.63 33.51
C GLY A 753 -3.28 -28.40 32.44
N VAL A 754 -2.66 -29.37 31.74
CA VAL A 754 -3.29 -30.19 30.70
C VAL A 754 -3.05 -31.67 31.01
N ARG A 755 -4.11 -32.48 30.88
CA ARG A 755 -4.04 -33.95 30.95
C ARG A 755 -4.73 -34.53 29.72
N LEU A 756 -3.94 -35.21 28.88
CA LEU A 756 -4.40 -35.80 27.62
C LEU A 756 -4.71 -37.31 27.83
N ASP A 757 -5.45 -37.86 26.87
CA ASP A 757 -5.69 -39.30 26.70
C ASP A 757 -6.34 -39.99 27.90
N LEU A 758 -7.30 -39.33 28.57
CA LEU A 758 -8.04 -39.90 29.67
C LEU A 758 -9.21 -40.73 29.15
N ARG A 759 -9.26 -42.02 29.56
CA ARG A 759 -10.19 -43.01 29.01
C ARG A 759 -11.11 -43.63 30.03
N SER A 760 -10.90 -43.36 31.31
CA SER A 760 -11.71 -43.92 32.38
C SER A 760 -12.15 -42.84 33.40
N ALA A 761 -13.25 -43.09 34.08
CA ALA A 761 -13.75 -42.24 35.15
C ALA A 761 -12.69 -42.01 36.25
N GLY A 762 -11.91 -43.07 36.58
CA GLY A 762 -10.84 -42.96 37.55
C GLY A 762 -9.70 -42.04 37.12
N GLU A 763 -9.27 -42.12 35.87
CA GLU A 763 -8.25 -41.22 35.33
C GLU A 763 -8.73 -39.76 35.29
N VAL A 764 -10.00 -39.53 34.93
CA VAL A 764 -10.60 -38.20 34.92
C VAL A 764 -10.67 -37.62 36.34
N ALA A 765 -11.15 -38.38 37.34
CA ALA A 765 -11.19 -37.95 38.72
C ALA A 765 -9.79 -37.67 39.28
N ALA A 766 -8.81 -38.54 38.99
CA ALA A 766 -7.43 -38.36 39.43
C ALA A 766 -6.78 -37.11 38.81
N ALA A 767 -7.04 -36.88 37.52
CA ALA A 767 -6.58 -35.66 36.80
C ALA A 767 -7.16 -34.38 37.43
N TYR A 768 -8.46 -34.37 37.71
CA TYR A 768 -9.12 -33.25 38.39
C TYR A 768 -8.52 -33.00 39.77
N ALA A 769 -8.34 -34.05 40.61
CA ALA A 769 -7.72 -33.97 41.93
C ALA A 769 -6.28 -33.45 41.85
N GLY A 770 -5.53 -33.86 40.82
CA GLY A 770 -4.20 -33.32 40.51
C GLY A 770 -4.18 -31.83 40.26
N PHE A 771 -5.13 -31.31 39.48
CA PHE A 771 -5.27 -29.87 39.28
C PHE A 771 -5.67 -29.13 40.55
N ALA A 772 -6.64 -29.66 41.31
CA ALA A 772 -7.03 -29.08 42.60
C ALA A 772 -5.84 -28.98 43.57
N ALA A 773 -5.00 -30.03 43.65
CA ALA A 773 -3.79 -30.02 44.45
C ALA A 773 -2.71 -29.05 43.97
N SER A 774 -2.54 -28.91 42.62
CA SER A 774 -1.48 -28.06 42.02
C SER A 774 -1.84 -26.56 42.03
N PHE A 775 -3.09 -26.24 41.80
CA PHE A 775 -3.51 -24.84 41.63
C PHE A 775 -4.28 -24.28 42.85
N GLY A 776 -4.80 -25.16 43.76
CA GLY A 776 -5.48 -24.74 44.96
C GLY A 776 -6.59 -23.72 44.70
N ASP A 777 -6.64 -22.65 45.52
CA ASP A 777 -7.65 -21.58 45.42
C ASP A 777 -7.60 -20.78 44.09
N LYS A 778 -6.56 -20.94 43.30
CA LYS A 778 -6.43 -20.32 41.98
C LYS A 778 -7.24 -21.08 40.89
N LEU A 779 -7.57 -22.38 41.12
CA LEU A 779 -8.36 -23.15 40.17
C LEU A 779 -9.80 -22.61 40.14
N ARG A 780 -10.25 -22.16 38.98
CA ARG A 780 -11.61 -21.64 38.80
C ARG A 780 -12.56 -22.70 38.29
N THR A 781 -12.19 -23.33 37.18
CA THR A 781 -12.93 -24.42 36.56
C THR A 781 -11.94 -25.39 35.88
N VAL A 782 -12.44 -26.55 35.51
CA VAL A 782 -11.71 -27.49 34.64
C VAL A 782 -12.53 -27.66 33.36
N GLN A 783 -11.89 -27.42 32.24
CA GLN A 783 -12.46 -27.65 30.91
C GLN A 783 -12.27 -29.11 30.53
N VAL A 784 -13.36 -29.81 30.22
CA VAL A 784 -13.40 -31.18 29.69
C VAL A 784 -13.72 -31.11 28.21
N GLN A 785 -12.89 -31.73 27.36
CA GLN A 785 -13.05 -31.78 25.92
C GLN A 785 -12.86 -33.23 25.42
N PRO A 786 -13.51 -33.63 24.30
CA PRO A 786 -13.19 -34.90 23.66
C PRO A 786 -11.75 -34.86 23.14
N MET A 787 -11.06 -36.00 23.25
CA MET A 787 -9.75 -36.17 22.63
C MET A 787 -9.93 -36.16 21.11
N VAL A 788 -9.36 -35.16 20.42
CA VAL A 788 -9.35 -35.11 18.96
C VAL A 788 -8.30 -36.10 18.45
N PRO A 789 -8.63 -37.04 17.54
CA PRO A 789 -7.68 -37.96 16.98
C PRO A 789 -6.55 -37.24 16.25
N GLY A 790 -5.38 -37.86 16.15
CA GLY A 790 -4.19 -37.25 15.57
C GLY A 790 -4.40 -36.65 14.18
N GLY A 791 -3.94 -35.43 13.98
CA GLY A 791 -3.94 -34.69 12.73
C GLY A 791 -2.70 -33.81 12.68
N VAL A 792 -2.64 -32.88 11.74
CA VAL A 792 -1.57 -31.87 11.69
C VAL A 792 -1.97 -30.70 12.59
N GLU A 793 -1.11 -30.38 13.55
CA GLU A 793 -1.31 -29.24 14.43
C GLU A 793 -0.95 -27.95 13.71
N MET A 794 -1.92 -27.05 13.58
CA MET A 794 -1.75 -25.72 12.98
C MET A 794 -2.01 -24.64 14.03
N MET A 795 -1.43 -23.48 13.80
CA MET A 795 -1.72 -22.26 14.53
C MET A 795 -2.45 -21.28 13.59
N ILE A 796 -3.55 -20.71 14.04
CA ILE A 796 -4.24 -19.61 13.37
C ILE A 796 -4.45 -18.49 14.37
N GLY A 797 -3.92 -17.31 14.05
CA GLY A 797 -3.95 -16.16 14.96
C GLY A 797 -4.41 -14.87 14.28
N LEU A 798 -4.80 -13.94 15.12
CA LEU A 798 -5.08 -12.54 14.79
C LEU A 798 -4.29 -11.67 15.74
N ALA A 799 -3.59 -10.66 15.21
CA ALA A 799 -2.94 -9.62 15.98
C ALA A 799 -3.27 -8.26 15.40
N GLU A 800 -3.61 -7.28 16.25
CA GLU A 800 -3.81 -5.91 15.80
C GLU A 800 -2.45 -5.22 15.63
N ASP A 801 -2.12 -4.86 14.39
CA ASP A 801 -0.99 -3.96 14.13
C ASP A 801 -1.48 -2.52 14.32
N PRO A 802 -0.84 -1.71 15.19
CA PRO A 802 -1.31 -0.35 15.50
C PRO A 802 -1.33 0.58 14.29
N VAL A 803 -0.60 0.22 13.23
CA VAL A 803 -0.41 1.03 12.03
C VAL A 803 -1.31 0.57 10.89
N PHE A 804 -1.33 -0.75 10.61
CA PHE A 804 -2.04 -1.33 9.46
C PHE A 804 -3.39 -1.96 9.80
N GLY A 805 -3.67 -2.21 11.06
CA GLY A 805 -4.87 -2.91 11.50
C GLY A 805 -4.68 -4.42 11.63
N PRO A 806 -5.76 -5.22 11.53
CA PRO A 806 -5.70 -6.62 11.88
C PRO A 806 -4.86 -7.46 10.90
N LEU A 807 -3.96 -8.26 11.46
CA LEU A 807 -3.07 -9.19 10.76
C LEU A 807 -3.47 -10.61 11.10
N VAL A 808 -3.88 -11.39 10.11
CA VAL A 808 -4.19 -12.82 10.25
C VAL A 808 -2.94 -13.63 9.96
N VAL A 809 -2.66 -14.60 10.82
CA VAL A 809 -1.45 -15.45 10.77
C VAL A 809 -1.87 -16.90 10.71
N VAL A 810 -1.17 -17.71 9.91
CA VAL A 810 -1.25 -19.17 9.91
C VAL A 810 0.14 -19.76 9.94
N GLY A 811 0.31 -20.84 10.67
CA GLY A 811 1.59 -21.55 10.75
C GLY A 811 1.45 -22.97 11.27
N LEU A 812 2.59 -23.68 11.34
CA LEU A 812 2.65 -24.97 12.04
C LEU A 812 2.42 -24.71 13.54
N GLY A 813 1.54 -25.49 14.16
CA GLY A 813 1.18 -25.39 15.57
C GLY A 813 2.05 -26.26 16.48
N GLY A 814 1.68 -26.31 17.78
CA GLY A 814 2.33 -27.12 18.78
C GLY A 814 3.72 -26.62 19.21
N VAL A 815 4.51 -27.49 19.84
CA VAL A 815 5.85 -27.16 20.42
C VAL A 815 6.88 -26.72 19.38
N ALA A 816 6.66 -27.06 18.10
CA ALA A 816 7.59 -26.73 17.01
C ALA A 816 7.43 -25.32 16.46
N THR A 817 6.36 -24.62 16.81
CA THR A 817 6.01 -23.28 16.27
C THR A 817 7.14 -22.27 16.44
N GLU A 818 7.64 -22.13 17.67
CA GLU A 818 8.67 -21.14 18.01
C GLU A 818 10.04 -21.47 17.40
N VAL A 819 10.34 -22.76 17.27
CA VAL A 819 11.65 -23.24 16.79
C VAL A 819 11.75 -23.13 15.26
N LEU A 820 10.69 -23.51 14.55
CA LEU A 820 10.70 -23.57 13.09
C LEU A 820 10.36 -22.24 12.43
N GLY A 821 9.59 -21.38 13.10
CA GLY A 821 9.16 -20.07 12.57
C GLY A 821 8.47 -20.17 11.20
N ASP A 822 7.76 -21.30 10.95
CA ASP A 822 7.06 -21.52 9.67
C ASP A 822 5.65 -20.97 9.76
N HIS A 823 5.51 -19.69 9.44
CA HIS A 823 4.24 -18.98 9.43
C HIS A 823 4.11 -18.05 8.23
N ARG A 824 2.87 -17.73 7.88
CA ARG A 824 2.50 -16.71 6.89
C ARG A 824 1.48 -15.77 7.50
N ALA A 825 1.55 -14.52 7.09
CA ALA A 825 0.65 -13.47 7.55
C ALA A 825 0.07 -12.68 6.38
N ARG A 826 -1.15 -12.17 6.55
CA ARG A 826 -1.81 -11.23 5.63
C ARG A 826 -2.65 -10.23 6.42
N LEU A 827 -2.80 -9.04 5.88
CA LEU A 827 -3.71 -8.03 6.41
C LEU A 827 -5.16 -8.42 6.11
N ALA A 828 -6.06 -8.26 7.08
CA ALA A 828 -7.49 -8.38 6.84
C ALA A 828 -8.03 -7.16 6.05
N PRO A 829 -9.07 -7.35 5.18
CA PRO A 829 -9.77 -8.61 4.90
C PRO A 829 -8.99 -9.56 4.00
N LEU A 830 -9.08 -10.86 4.27
CA LEU A 830 -8.53 -11.90 3.41
C LEU A 830 -9.47 -12.21 2.25
N THR A 831 -8.90 -12.41 1.07
CA THR A 831 -9.62 -13.07 -0.03
C THR A 831 -9.49 -14.60 0.09
N ASP A 832 -10.35 -15.34 -0.63
CA ASP A 832 -10.23 -16.79 -0.75
C ASP A 832 -8.88 -17.22 -1.35
N ALA A 833 -8.32 -16.42 -2.26
CA ALA A 833 -6.99 -16.62 -2.81
C ALA A 833 -5.89 -16.39 -1.75
N ASP A 834 -6.00 -15.33 -0.91
CA ASP A 834 -5.07 -15.08 0.17
C ASP A 834 -5.01 -16.25 1.15
N ALA A 835 -6.17 -16.76 1.60
CA ALA A 835 -6.24 -17.88 2.54
C ALA A 835 -5.59 -19.15 1.98
N ARG A 836 -5.88 -19.49 0.72
CA ARG A 836 -5.28 -20.64 0.03
C ARG A 836 -3.77 -20.50 -0.13
N GLN A 837 -3.32 -19.31 -0.55
CA GLN A 837 -1.90 -19.04 -0.75
C GLN A 837 -1.12 -19.07 0.57
N MET A 838 -1.67 -18.53 1.66
CA MET A 838 -1.04 -18.55 2.97
C MET A 838 -0.72 -19.97 3.43
N ILE A 839 -1.65 -20.90 3.23
CA ILE A 839 -1.46 -22.32 3.60
C ILE A 839 -0.45 -22.97 2.64
N GLY A 840 -0.58 -22.74 1.33
CA GLY A 840 0.31 -23.30 0.31
C GLY A 840 1.76 -22.83 0.40
N ASP A 841 1.99 -21.61 0.86
CA ASP A 841 3.33 -21.01 1.02
C ASP A 841 4.08 -21.47 2.28
N LEU A 842 3.44 -22.25 3.17
CA LEU A 842 4.12 -22.83 4.32
C LEU A 842 5.15 -23.88 3.87
N ARG A 843 6.31 -23.89 4.52
CA ARG A 843 7.31 -24.97 4.31
C ARG A 843 6.77 -26.33 4.73
N SER A 844 5.85 -26.32 5.70
CA SER A 844 5.13 -27.49 6.20
C SER A 844 3.94 -27.91 5.34
N ALA A 845 3.57 -27.19 4.28
CA ALA A 845 2.46 -27.54 3.37
C ALA A 845 2.50 -29.00 2.86
N PRO A 846 3.65 -29.62 2.57
CA PRO A 846 3.69 -31.05 2.20
C PRO A 846 3.12 -31.98 3.28
N LEU A 847 3.19 -31.61 4.57
CA LEU A 847 2.58 -32.42 5.65
C LEU A 847 1.06 -32.44 5.52
N LEU A 848 0.47 -31.29 5.14
CA LEU A 848 -0.97 -31.16 4.92
C LEU A 848 -1.44 -31.96 3.68
N ALA A 849 -0.57 -32.08 2.67
CA ALA A 849 -0.84 -32.85 1.46
C ALA A 849 -0.66 -34.37 1.60
N GLY A 850 -0.28 -34.85 2.77
CA GLY A 850 -0.12 -36.31 3.02
C GLY A 850 1.31 -36.84 2.81
N PHE A 851 2.29 -36.19 3.39
CA PHE A 851 3.69 -36.57 3.30
C PHE A 851 3.95 -37.99 3.78
N ARG A 852 4.74 -38.80 3.03
CA ARG A 852 5.14 -40.19 3.32
C ARG A 852 3.99 -41.18 3.59
N GLY A 853 2.84 -41.00 2.92
CA GLY A 853 1.69 -41.87 3.02
C GLY A 853 0.70 -41.55 4.14
N GLY A 854 0.88 -40.40 4.79
CA GLY A 854 -0.18 -39.79 5.63
C GLY A 854 -1.41 -39.47 4.79
N ALA A 855 -2.58 -39.47 5.41
CA ALA A 855 -3.79 -38.97 4.75
C ALA A 855 -3.73 -37.45 4.57
N PRO A 856 -4.08 -36.91 3.40
CA PRO A 856 -4.18 -35.45 3.23
C PRO A 856 -5.28 -34.88 4.12
N VAL A 857 -5.04 -33.68 4.64
CA VAL A 857 -6.03 -32.97 5.45
C VAL A 857 -7.03 -32.22 4.58
N ASP A 858 -8.15 -31.81 5.17
CA ASP A 858 -9.13 -30.94 4.53
C ASP A 858 -8.60 -29.49 4.49
N MET A 859 -7.96 -29.12 3.38
CA MET A 859 -7.41 -27.79 3.16
C MET A 859 -8.50 -26.73 3.13
N GLN A 860 -9.68 -27.04 2.60
CA GLN A 860 -10.79 -26.12 2.51
C GLN A 860 -11.33 -25.75 3.90
N ALA A 861 -11.34 -26.70 4.83
CA ALA A 861 -11.72 -26.42 6.21
C ALA A 861 -10.76 -25.44 6.90
N LEU A 862 -9.45 -25.55 6.65
CA LEU A 862 -8.47 -24.57 7.15
C LEU A 862 -8.65 -23.19 6.49
N GLU A 863 -8.88 -23.13 5.17
CA GLU A 863 -9.21 -21.88 4.46
C GLU A 863 -10.43 -21.20 5.09
N GLN A 864 -11.49 -21.97 5.40
CA GLN A 864 -12.69 -21.46 6.06
C GLN A 864 -12.41 -20.88 7.45
N VAL A 865 -11.57 -21.53 8.26
CA VAL A 865 -11.19 -20.96 9.57
C VAL A 865 -10.47 -19.63 9.42
N LEU A 866 -9.51 -19.53 8.49
CA LEU A 866 -8.78 -18.28 8.21
C LEU A 866 -9.73 -17.14 7.78
N LEU A 867 -10.65 -17.41 6.86
CA LEU A 867 -11.61 -16.43 6.36
C LEU A 867 -12.55 -15.96 7.47
N ARG A 868 -13.00 -16.85 8.36
CA ARG A 868 -13.86 -16.51 9.50
C ARG A 868 -13.13 -15.72 10.57
N VAL A 869 -11.84 -16.00 10.82
CA VAL A 869 -10.97 -15.20 11.70
C VAL A 869 -10.75 -13.81 11.12
N SER A 870 -10.50 -13.71 9.80
CA SER A 870 -10.38 -12.44 9.12
C SER A 870 -11.67 -11.60 9.22
N ARG A 871 -12.82 -12.26 9.06
CA ARG A 871 -14.11 -11.61 9.17
C ARG A 871 -14.40 -11.12 10.60
N LEU A 872 -14.07 -11.93 11.59
CA LEU A 872 -14.22 -11.55 13.00
C LEU A 872 -13.40 -10.28 13.30
N ALA A 873 -12.19 -10.17 12.77
CA ALA A 873 -11.31 -9.02 12.94
C ALA A 873 -11.88 -7.72 12.36
N GLU A 874 -12.64 -7.82 11.26
CA GLU A 874 -13.29 -6.65 10.64
C GLU A 874 -14.54 -6.19 11.38
N ASP A 875 -15.36 -7.17 11.83
CA ASP A 875 -16.61 -6.89 12.51
C ASP A 875 -16.44 -6.39 13.94
N LEU A 876 -15.35 -6.79 14.59
CA LEU A 876 -15.04 -6.56 16.00
C LEU A 876 -13.63 -5.98 16.17
N PRO A 877 -13.43 -4.69 15.88
CA PRO A 877 -12.12 -4.04 16.05
C PRO A 877 -11.64 -4.03 17.50
N GLU A 878 -12.49 -4.35 18.46
CA GLU A 878 -12.15 -4.52 19.87
C GLU A 878 -11.38 -5.82 20.12
N VAL A 879 -11.40 -6.80 19.19
CA VAL A 879 -10.58 -8.02 19.29
C VAL A 879 -9.13 -7.70 18.92
N ALA A 880 -8.33 -7.38 19.90
CA ALA A 880 -6.93 -6.98 19.72
C ALA A 880 -6.01 -8.17 19.43
N GLU A 881 -6.38 -9.37 19.91
CA GLU A 881 -5.60 -10.60 19.75
C GLU A 881 -6.52 -11.82 19.82
N LEU A 882 -6.29 -12.76 18.90
CA LEU A 882 -6.90 -14.09 18.92
C LEU A 882 -5.83 -15.11 18.59
N ASP A 883 -5.76 -16.19 19.38
CA ASP A 883 -4.84 -17.31 19.13
C ASP A 883 -5.60 -18.64 19.23
N LEU A 884 -5.66 -19.36 18.10
CA LEU A 884 -6.16 -20.73 17.99
C LEU A 884 -4.93 -21.64 17.85
N ASN A 885 -4.48 -22.21 18.95
CA ASN A 885 -3.24 -23.01 18.97
C ASN A 885 -3.33 -24.16 19.99
N PRO A 886 -3.49 -25.41 19.50
CA PRO A 886 -3.53 -25.79 18.09
C PRO A 886 -4.95 -25.82 17.47
N VAL A 887 -4.99 -25.68 16.16
CA VAL A 887 -6.07 -26.12 15.27
C VAL A 887 -5.65 -27.48 14.71
N ILE A 888 -6.41 -28.53 14.97
CA ILE A 888 -6.12 -29.87 14.46
C ILE A 888 -6.73 -30.02 13.07
N ALA A 889 -5.86 -30.08 12.05
CA ALA A 889 -6.26 -30.32 10.68
C ALA A 889 -6.40 -31.83 10.42
N LEU A 890 -7.58 -32.26 10.00
CA LEU A 890 -7.98 -33.65 9.80
C LEU A 890 -8.40 -33.88 8.35
N PRO A 891 -8.46 -35.14 7.86
CA PRO A 891 -9.01 -35.43 6.54
C PRO A 891 -10.48 -35.05 6.35
N GLY A 892 -11.24 -34.87 7.42
CA GLY A 892 -12.68 -34.53 7.38
C GLY A 892 -13.01 -33.16 7.96
N GLY A 893 -12.03 -32.27 8.14
CA GLY A 893 -12.26 -30.94 8.66
C GLY A 893 -11.10 -30.37 9.47
N ALA A 894 -11.36 -29.25 10.15
CA ALA A 894 -10.41 -28.61 11.06
C ALA A 894 -11.14 -28.23 12.35
N VAL A 895 -10.49 -28.39 13.50
CA VAL A 895 -11.08 -28.06 14.79
C VAL A 895 -10.06 -27.42 15.72
N ALA A 896 -10.34 -26.23 16.25
CA ALA A 896 -9.53 -25.62 17.28
C ALA A 896 -9.78 -26.32 18.63
N VAL A 897 -8.73 -26.62 19.35
CA VAL A 897 -8.82 -27.26 20.66
C VAL A 897 -8.40 -26.36 21.82
N ASP A 898 -7.70 -25.28 21.53
CA ASP A 898 -7.44 -24.20 22.49
C ASP A 898 -7.67 -22.84 21.84
N VAL A 899 -8.09 -21.86 22.65
CA VAL A 899 -8.37 -20.50 22.20
C VAL A 899 -8.02 -19.50 23.27
N ARG A 900 -7.50 -18.37 22.83
CA ARG A 900 -7.32 -17.17 23.64
C ARG A 900 -7.77 -15.95 22.84
N ILE A 901 -8.56 -15.08 23.47
CA ILE A 901 -9.02 -13.84 22.83
C ILE A 901 -8.85 -12.70 23.81
N ARG A 902 -8.17 -11.65 23.37
CA ARG A 902 -7.99 -10.42 24.13
C ARG A 902 -8.86 -9.32 23.52
N ILE A 903 -9.71 -8.74 24.35
CA ILE A 903 -10.54 -7.60 24.01
C ILE A 903 -9.86 -6.33 24.53
N SER A 904 -9.88 -5.27 23.73
CA SER A 904 -9.38 -3.94 24.08
C SER A 904 -10.34 -2.88 23.55
N PRO A 905 -10.56 -1.77 24.26
CA PRO A 905 -11.32 -0.66 23.71
C PRO A 905 -10.72 -0.22 22.37
N ALA A 906 -11.54 -0.13 21.35
CA ALA A 906 -11.12 0.35 20.04
C ALA A 906 -11.82 1.67 19.72
N GLU A 907 -11.07 2.62 19.15
CA GLU A 907 -11.72 3.78 18.54
C GLU A 907 -12.36 3.34 17.22
N PRO A 908 -13.61 3.78 16.94
CA PRO A 908 -14.25 3.51 15.67
C PRO A 908 -13.38 4.07 14.53
N ARG A 909 -12.69 3.21 13.82
CA ARG A 909 -11.94 3.58 12.63
C ARG A 909 -12.87 3.48 11.44
N ASP A 910 -13.06 4.60 10.74
CA ASP A 910 -13.89 4.62 9.56
C ASP A 910 -13.02 4.64 8.30
N PRO A 911 -12.88 3.51 7.61
CA PRO A 911 -12.12 3.43 6.37
C PRO A 911 -12.82 4.09 5.18
N PHE A 912 -14.09 4.51 5.36
CA PHE A 912 -14.98 4.96 4.29
C PHE A 912 -14.94 6.46 4.03
N VAL A 913 -14.20 7.23 4.84
CA VAL A 913 -14.16 8.68 4.74
C VAL A 913 -12.88 9.13 4.08
N ARG A 914 -13.01 9.83 2.94
CA ARG A 914 -11.89 10.54 2.32
C ARG A 914 -11.48 11.69 3.24
N GLN A 915 -10.24 11.68 3.67
CA GLN A 915 -9.65 12.75 4.47
C GLN A 915 -8.14 12.85 4.20
N LEU A 916 -7.64 14.06 4.14
CA LEU A 916 -6.22 14.36 4.26
C LEU A 916 -5.75 14.03 5.68
N ARG A 917 -4.49 13.65 5.81
CA ARG A 917 -3.90 13.30 7.12
C ARG A 917 -3.95 14.40 8.16
#